data_605eee8a5f1b3cae9af8d611c47f8272
#
_entry.id   605eee8a5f1b3cae9af8d611c47f8272
#
_cell.length_a   1.000
_cell.length_b   1.000
_cell.length_c   1.000
_cell.angle_alpha   90.00
_cell.angle_beta   90.00
_cell.angle_gamma   90.00
#
_symmetry.space_group_name_H-M   'P 1'
#
loop_
_entity.id
_entity.type
_entity.pdbx_description
1 polymer ?
#
loop_
_entity_poly.entity_id
_entity_poly.type
_entity_poly.pdbx_seq_one_letter_code
_entity_poly.pdbx_strand_id
1 'polypeptide(L)'
;MEPVTKNLPVIAMRGLNVFPRMNTSFDLERPISVHALERAMENGEEIFLVTQREIGVEQPEEKDLYEIGTVARVTQILRVSDRVLRVMMEGACRARLKRLWQREPFLQAQVELIDEPATSRHSKRTEAMLRQTYASVTEYAELAQKLPDDVYAAILSTNDPGYLADFIAQQLNLRYQDKQDILDELRPLPRLQRMNEILRREIEVTAMEQDIESKVRSRVGKIQKDFVLREQIKVLQNEIGEGGEDEELDEYREKISKAHLSEEVKRKLLKDVDKLAKQPFGSAEASVLRNYLDTCMEMPWGEETKERASVDAARKILDRDHYGLQKVKERILEFIAVRQLNPKAKGQILCLVGPPGVGKTSIALSVAKAMNRKVARLSLGGVRDEADIRGHRKTYIGAMPGRIIEAISRSGSMNPLLVLDEVDKMGSDGRGDPASALLEVLDSEQNYAFRDHYLEIPVDLSRVMFIMTANTLDTIPRPLLDRMEIIEIPSYTDEEKVQIAQRHLLPKERQAHGLTASSLRVDESAIRAAIALYTRESGVRSLERQLGKICRKAAMQLATSDVKRVTVTEKNIKDFLGAPRAAQEKIPEKDLVGVVNGLAWTEVGGEILLVEVGVMDGSGKVELTGNLGDVMQESCRAALSCLRQRAQELGIAPDFYKTKDIHIHFPEGAIPKDGPSAGIAIATAVLSALTGQAVHRDVAMTGEITLRGRVLAIGGLREKTMGALRAGVHTVILPKENEKDLDEIDPLVREKLRFVPVETVDAVFAEALVLPEKCTAAAHESYLPPVQESAHSALRAGEMS
;
A
#
# COMPACT_ATOMS: atom_id res chain seq x y z
N MET A 1 -53.46 -2.71 -8.12
CA MET A 1 -53.26 -3.77 -7.15
C MET A 1 -52.42 -3.22 -6.03
N GLU A 2 -52.79 -3.49 -4.75
CA GLU A 2 -51.89 -3.12 -3.66
C GLU A 2 -50.58 -3.89 -3.78
N PRO A 3 -49.44 -3.29 -3.55
CA PRO A 3 -48.16 -3.98 -3.68
C PRO A 3 -48.07 -5.14 -2.69
N VAL A 4 -47.78 -6.33 -3.20
CA VAL A 4 -47.64 -7.52 -2.34
C VAL A 4 -46.30 -7.44 -1.61
N THR A 5 -46.37 -7.26 -0.29
CA THR A 5 -45.16 -7.27 0.56
C THR A 5 -44.99 -8.61 1.23
N LYS A 6 -43.79 -9.12 1.28
CA LYS A 6 -43.40 -10.35 1.97
C LYS A 6 -42.25 -10.09 2.92
N ASN A 7 -42.20 -10.84 4.01
CA ASN A 7 -41.02 -10.90 4.89
C ASN A 7 -40.22 -12.13 4.50
N LEU A 8 -39.01 -11.94 3.99
CA LEU A 8 -38.16 -13.02 3.47
C LEU A 8 -36.77 -13.02 4.12
N PRO A 9 -36.17 -14.21 4.30
CA PRO A 9 -34.74 -14.29 4.58
C PRO A 9 -33.93 -13.68 3.44
N VAL A 10 -32.82 -13.01 3.78
CA VAL A 10 -31.99 -12.28 2.83
C VAL A 10 -30.60 -12.88 2.75
N ILE A 11 -30.12 -13.08 1.54
CA ILE A 11 -28.72 -13.38 1.27
C ILE A 11 -28.10 -12.20 0.52
N ALA A 12 -27.12 -11.56 1.17
CA ALA A 12 -26.36 -10.47 0.59
C ALA A 12 -25.21 -11.02 -0.29
N MET A 13 -25.33 -10.80 -1.61
CA MET A 13 -24.43 -11.34 -2.61
C MET A 13 -23.22 -10.42 -2.84
N ARG A 14 -22.03 -10.98 -2.97
CA ARG A 14 -20.79 -10.24 -3.24
C ARG A 14 -20.40 -10.34 -4.73
N GLY A 15 -20.59 -9.25 -5.47
CA GLY A 15 -20.19 -9.20 -6.87
C GLY A 15 -20.95 -10.14 -7.80
N LEU A 16 -22.08 -10.68 -7.37
CA LEU A 16 -22.94 -11.57 -8.14
C LEU A 16 -24.37 -11.04 -8.12
N ASN A 17 -25.03 -11.06 -9.27
CA ASN A 17 -26.43 -10.72 -9.43
C ASN A 17 -27.19 -11.96 -9.92
N VAL A 18 -28.39 -12.14 -9.42
CA VAL A 18 -29.29 -13.22 -9.83
C VAL A 18 -30.49 -12.61 -10.54
N PHE A 19 -30.85 -13.14 -11.70
CA PHE A 19 -31.96 -12.64 -12.50
C PHE A 19 -33.19 -13.54 -12.40
N PRO A 20 -34.40 -12.98 -12.56
CA PRO A 20 -35.64 -13.75 -12.57
C PRO A 20 -35.67 -14.81 -13.70
N ARG A 21 -36.33 -15.95 -13.43
CA ARG A 21 -36.49 -17.05 -14.38
C ARG A 21 -35.17 -17.68 -14.85
N MET A 22 -34.11 -17.57 -14.04
CA MET A 22 -32.77 -18.11 -14.33
C MET A 22 -32.25 -18.92 -13.18
N ASN A 23 -31.55 -20.00 -13.50
CA ASN A 23 -30.82 -20.80 -12.52
C ASN A 23 -29.41 -20.23 -12.33
N THR A 24 -29.02 -20.03 -11.08
CA THR A 24 -27.70 -19.56 -10.70
C THR A 24 -27.11 -20.42 -9.61
N SER A 25 -25.86 -20.84 -9.78
CA SER A 25 -25.12 -21.61 -8.78
C SER A 25 -24.03 -20.74 -8.19
N PHE A 26 -23.91 -20.73 -6.85
CA PHE A 26 -22.87 -19.99 -6.13
C PHE A 26 -22.56 -20.64 -4.79
N ASP A 27 -21.42 -20.28 -4.23
CA ASP A 27 -20.93 -20.81 -2.98
C ASP A 27 -21.28 -19.86 -1.81
N LEU A 28 -21.79 -20.44 -0.71
CA LEU A 28 -22.10 -19.74 0.53
C LEU A 28 -21.10 -20.16 1.61
N GLU A 29 -20.39 -19.17 2.16
CA GLU A 29 -19.37 -19.37 3.19
C GLU A 29 -19.73 -18.67 4.50
N ARG A 30 -20.52 -17.58 4.42
CA ARG A 30 -20.86 -16.78 5.60
C ARG A 30 -21.94 -17.45 6.46
N PRO A 31 -21.71 -17.59 7.78
CA PRO A 31 -22.69 -18.20 8.68
C PRO A 31 -24.07 -17.55 8.60
N ILE A 32 -24.13 -16.22 8.52
CA ILE A 32 -25.37 -15.45 8.43
C ILE A 32 -26.19 -15.81 7.17
N SER A 33 -25.50 -16.08 6.04
CA SER A 33 -26.14 -16.49 4.79
C SER A 33 -26.56 -17.96 4.81
N VAL A 34 -25.78 -18.80 5.50
CA VAL A 34 -26.11 -20.21 5.70
C VAL A 34 -27.35 -20.34 6.56
N HIS A 35 -27.42 -19.60 7.69
CA HIS A 35 -28.62 -19.58 8.55
C HIS A 35 -29.86 -19.05 7.82
N ALA A 36 -29.72 -18.04 6.95
CA ALA A 36 -30.81 -17.56 6.11
C ALA A 36 -31.33 -18.65 5.17
N LEU A 37 -30.42 -19.43 4.57
CA LEU A 37 -30.76 -20.56 3.71
C LEU A 37 -31.46 -21.67 4.48
N GLU A 38 -30.91 -22.10 5.62
CA GLU A 38 -31.48 -23.14 6.49
C GLU A 38 -32.89 -22.76 6.91
N ARG A 39 -33.10 -21.53 7.33
CA ARG A 39 -34.39 -21.00 7.71
C ARG A 39 -35.42 -21.07 6.57
N ALA A 40 -35.02 -20.66 5.37
CA ALA A 40 -35.89 -20.72 4.21
C ALA A 40 -36.30 -22.16 3.86
N MET A 41 -35.37 -23.09 3.99
CA MET A 41 -35.63 -24.51 3.72
C MET A 41 -36.57 -25.12 4.75
N GLU A 42 -36.39 -24.87 6.05
CA GLU A 42 -37.24 -25.37 7.13
C GLU A 42 -38.69 -24.97 6.93
N ASN A 43 -38.95 -23.77 6.45
CA ASN A 43 -40.28 -23.23 6.28
C ASN A 43 -40.84 -23.39 4.85
N GLY A 44 -40.02 -23.84 3.89
CA GLY A 44 -40.39 -23.83 2.49
C GLY A 44 -40.60 -22.43 1.91
N GLU A 45 -39.87 -21.43 2.45
CA GLU A 45 -39.97 -20.04 2.07
C GLU A 45 -39.05 -19.71 0.92
N GLU A 46 -39.38 -18.64 0.17
CA GLU A 46 -38.52 -18.06 -0.82
C GLU A 46 -37.44 -17.21 -0.12
N ILE A 47 -36.32 -16.95 -0.82
CA ILE A 47 -35.20 -16.17 -0.31
C ILE A 47 -35.07 -14.92 -1.16
N PHE A 48 -34.78 -13.78 -0.54
CA PHE A 48 -34.44 -12.57 -1.25
C PHE A 48 -32.93 -12.46 -1.42
N LEU A 49 -32.48 -12.46 -2.68
CA LEU A 49 -31.10 -12.31 -3.09
C LEU A 49 -30.86 -10.86 -3.50
N VAL A 50 -29.95 -10.18 -2.83
CA VAL A 50 -29.63 -8.78 -3.10
C VAL A 50 -28.12 -8.58 -3.10
N THR A 51 -27.61 -7.82 -4.09
CA THR A 51 -26.18 -7.56 -4.24
C THR A 51 -25.74 -6.46 -3.29
N GLN A 52 -24.52 -6.58 -2.76
CA GLN A 52 -23.86 -5.55 -1.98
C GLN A 52 -23.27 -4.49 -2.90
N ARG A 53 -23.33 -3.21 -2.48
CA ARG A 53 -22.69 -2.09 -3.20
C ARG A 53 -21.18 -2.20 -3.19
N GLU A 54 -20.61 -2.64 -2.08
CA GLU A 54 -19.17 -2.86 -1.90
C GLU A 54 -18.91 -4.32 -1.50
N ILE A 55 -18.01 -4.97 -2.22
CA ILE A 55 -17.67 -6.40 -2.02
C ILE A 55 -17.00 -6.63 -0.66
N GLY A 56 -16.26 -5.64 -0.14
CA GLY A 56 -15.44 -5.75 1.07
C GLY A 56 -16.21 -5.76 2.40
N VAL A 57 -17.49 -5.39 2.40
CA VAL A 57 -18.28 -5.30 3.63
C VAL A 57 -18.66 -6.69 4.12
N GLU A 58 -18.22 -7.05 5.34
CA GLU A 58 -18.52 -8.38 5.91
C GLU A 58 -19.93 -8.48 6.49
N GLN A 59 -20.37 -7.47 7.20
CA GLN A 59 -21.71 -7.38 7.78
C GLN A 59 -22.48 -6.22 7.14
N PRO A 60 -23.20 -6.46 6.03
CA PRO A 60 -23.86 -5.38 5.31
C PRO A 60 -25.07 -4.85 6.06
N GLU A 61 -25.16 -3.53 6.12
CA GLU A 61 -26.36 -2.81 6.54
C GLU A 61 -27.26 -2.54 5.35
N GLU A 62 -28.49 -2.02 5.61
CA GLU A 62 -29.44 -1.67 4.56
C GLU A 62 -28.87 -0.73 3.50
N LYS A 63 -28.05 0.27 3.92
CA LYS A 63 -27.36 1.22 3.02
C LYS A 63 -26.31 0.58 2.10
N ASP A 64 -25.78 -0.57 2.52
CA ASP A 64 -24.72 -1.28 1.79
C ASP A 64 -25.30 -2.24 0.75
N LEU A 65 -26.62 -2.38 0.70
CA LEU A 65 -27.34 -3.23 -0.25
C LEU A 65 -27.96 -2.38 -1.38
N TYR A 66 -28.14 -2.98 -2.53
CA TYR A 66 -28.95 -2.39 -3.59
C TYR A 66 -30.44 -2.47 -3.23
N GLU A 67 -31.24 -1.61 -3.80
CA GLU A 67 -32.68 -1.58 -3.50
C GLU A 67 -33.43 -2.71 -4.20
N ILE A 68 -33.01 -3.07 -5.42
CA ILE A 68 -33.65 -4.14 -6.21
C ILE A 68 -32.81 -5.39 -6.16
N GLY A 69 -33.46 -6.47 -5.88
CA GLY A 69 -32.93 -7.82 -5.88
C GLY A 69 -33.91 -8.81 -6.48
N THR A 70 -33.62 -10.08 -6.35
CA THR A 70 -34.43 -11.18 -6.89
C THR A 70 -34.92 -12.09 -5.78
N VAL A 71 -36.18 -12.37 -5.73
CA VAL A 71 -36.75 -13.45 -4.93
C VAL A 71 -36.46 -14.77 -5.64
N ALA A 72 -35.90 -15.74 -4.95
CA ALA A 72 -35.44 -16.98 -5.54
C ALA A 72 -35.90 -18.18 -4.70
N ARG A 73 -35.96 -19.34 -5.35
CA ARG A 73 -36.22 -20.63 -4.73
C ARG A 73 -34.98 -21.51 -4.79
N VAL A 74 -34.75 -22.26 -3.72
CA VAL A 74 -33.67 -23.23 -3.67
C VAL A 74 -34.04 -24.45 -4.49
N THR A 75 -33.23 -24.83 -5.47
CA THR A 75 -33.46 -26.03 -6.29
C THR A 75 -32.54 -27.16 -5.88
N GLN A 76 -31.31 -26.89 -5.50
CA GLN A 76 -30.35 -27.91 -5.10
C GLN A 76 -29.30 -27.31 -4.16
N ILE A 77 -28.84 -28.15 -3.20
CA ILE A 77 -27.73 -27.82 -2.30
C ILE A 77 -26.74 -28.96 -2.34
N LEU A 78 -25.45 -28.59 -2.47
CA LEU A 78 -24.32 -29.51 -2.42
C LEU A 78 -23.34 -29.03 -1.35
N ARG A 79 -23.01 -29.87 -0.39
CA ARG A 79 -21.97 -29.57 0.59
C ARG A 79 -20.60 -29.83 -0.04
N VAL A 80 -19.83 -28.76 -0.27
CA VAL A 80 -18.51 -28.86 -0.88
C VAL A 80 -17.44 -29.10 0.20
N SER A 81 -17.60 -28.47 1.36
CA SER A 81 -16.76 -28.65 2.55
C SER A 81 -17.55 -28.35 3.83
N ASP A 82 -16.91 -28.51 5.01
CA ASP A 82 -17.55 -28.20 6.30
C ASP A 82 -17.99 -26.74 6.45
N ARG A 83 -17.45 -25.84 5.62
CA ARG A 83 -17.73 -24.40 5.69
C ARG A 83 -18.34 -23.82 4.41
N VAL A 84 -18.43 -24.59 3.32
CA VAL A 84 -18.86 -24.10 2.02
C VAL A 84 -20.04 -24.93 1.52
N LEU A 85 -21.17 -24.26 1.30
CA LEU A 85 -22.36 -24.83 0.67
C LEU A 85 -22.50 -24.28 -0.74
N ARG A 86 -22.50 -25.13 -1.75
CA ARG A 86 -22.86 -24.74 -3.11
C ARG A 86 -24.36 -24.85 -3.27
N VAL A 87 -24.99 -23.74 -3.62
CA VAL A 87 -26.43 -23.65 -3.73
C VAL A 87 -26.80 -23.32 -5.16
N MET A 88 -27.76 -24.05 -5.69
CA MET A 88 -28.41 -23.72 -6.96
C MET A 88 -29.78 -23.13 -6.66
N MET A 89 -30.04 -21.95 -7.18
CA MET A 89 -31.26 -21.20 -6.95
C MET A 89 -31.89 -20.78 -8.28
N GLU A 90 -33.19 -20.83 -8.35
CA GLU A 90 -33.99 -20.33 -9.45
C GLU A 90 -34.60 -18.97 -9.05
N GLY A 91 -34.29 -17.94 -9.78
CA GLY A 91 -34.91 -16.62 -9.62
C GLY A 91 -36.39 -16.66 -9.96
N ALA A 92 -37.27 -16.21 -9.09
CA ALA A 92 -38.70 -16.14 -9.32
C ALA A 92 -39.16 -14.80 -9.90
N CYS A 93 -38.95 -13.71 -9.18
CA CYS A 93 -39.34 -12.36 -9.59
C CYS A 93 -38.42 -11.29 -8.97
N ARG A 94 -38.45 -10.07 -9.51
CA ARG A 94 -37.82 -8.90 -8.90
C ARG A 94 -38.56 -8.50 -7.63
N ALA A 95 -37.81 -7.98 -6.66
CA ALA A 95 -38.42 -7.38 -5.49
C ALA A 95 -37.58 -6.17 -5.03
N ARG A 96 -38.24 -5.23 -4.37
CA ARG A 96 -37.63 -4.05 -3.78
C ARG A 96 -37.47 -4.23 -2.28
N LEU A 97 -36.26 -4.01 -1.78
CA LEU A 97 -35.98 -3.93 -0.37
C LEU A 97 -36.68 -2.70 0.24
N LYS A 98 -37.57 -2.90 1.20
CA LYS A 98 -38.25 -1.80 1.92
C LYS A 98 -37.59 -1.51 3.25
N ARG A 99 -37.26 -2.54 4.01
CA ARG A 99 -36.64 -2.43 5.32
C ARG A 99 -35.99 -3.73 5.72
N LEU A 100 -34.75 -3.62 6.18
CA LEU A 100 -34.04 -4.71 6.85
C LEU A 100 -34.35 -4.62 8.37
N TRP A 101 -35.13 -5.56 8.91
CA TRP A 101 -35.61 -5.47 10.29
C TRP A 101 -34.92 -6.46 11.23
N GLN A 102 -34.26 -7.50 10.72
CA GLN A 102 -33.51 -8.45 11.52
C GLN A 102 -32.11 -8.63 10.92
N ARG A 103 -31.08 -8.66 11.80
CA ARG A 103 -29.69 -8.84 11.39
C ARG A 103 -29.06 -10.12 11.92
N GLU A 104 -29.50 -10.59 13.07
CA GLU A 104 -29.04 -11.83 13.72
C GLU A 104 -30.22 -12.74 14.07
N PRO A 105 -30.09 -14.09 13.97
CA PRO A 105 -28.92 -14.87 13.51
C PRO A 105 -28.75 -14.89 11.98
N PHE A 106 -29.67 -14.31 11.22
CA PHE A 106 -29.64 -14.15 9.77
C PHE A 106 -30.37 -12.87 9.38
N LEU A 107 -30.09 -12.38 8.16
CA LEU A 107 -30.73 -11.18 7.63
C LEU A 107 -32.19 -11.51 7.24
N GLN A 108 -33.11 -10.65 7.66
CA GLN A 108 -34.53 -10.75 7.25
C GLN A 108 -35.03 -9.36 6.88
N ALA A 109 -35.74 -9.29 5.75
CA ALA A 109 -36.22 -8.02 5.24
C ALA A 109 -37.67 -8.10 4.78
N GLN A 110 -38.34 -6.96 4.87
CA GLN A 110 -39.59 -6.73 4.18
C GLN A 110 -39.29 -6.30 2.75
N VAL A 111 -39.80 -7.07 1.81
CA VAL A 111 -39.62 -6.83 0.37
C VAL A 111 -40.97 -6.68 -0.30
N GLU A 112 -41.01 -5.80 -1.29
CA GLU A 112 -42.15 -5.55 -2.15
C GLU A 112 -41.95 -6.31 -3.47
N LEU A 113 -42.81 -7.25 -3.78
CA LEU A 113 -42.74 -7.97 -5.06
C LEU A 113 -43.11 -7.02 -6.20
N ILE A 114 -42.35 -7.11 -7.28
CA ILE A 114 -42.51 -6.23 -8.44
C ILE A 114 -43.05 -7.10 -9.61
N ASP A 115 -44.25 -6.78 -10.04
CA ASP A 115 -44.82 -7.36 -11.25
C ASP A 115 -44.26 -6.63 -12.48
N GLU A 116 -43.70 -7.37 -13.39
CA GLU A 116 -43.19 -6.80 -14.62
C GLU A 116 -44.36 -6.34 -15.52
N PRO A 117 -44.33 -5.08 -16.01
CA PRO A 117 -45.36 -4.61 -16.91
C PRO A 117 -45.33 -5.39 -18.24
N ALA A 118 -46.51 -5.86 -18.67
CA ALA A 118 -46.64 -6.60 -19.91
C ALA A 118 -46.20 -5.73 -21.11
N THR A 119 -45.24 -6.20 -21.89
CA THR A 119 -44.80 -5.52 -23.08
C THR A 119 -45.58 -6.02 -24.28
N SER A 120 -46.10 -5.10 -25.15
CA SER A 120 -46.72 -5.49 -26.43
C SER A 120 -45.65 -6.13 -27.33
N ARG A 121 -45.75 -7.45 -27.52
CA ARG A 121 -44.83 -8.24 -28.36
C ARG A 121 -44.83 -7.83 -29.82
N HIS A 122 -45.85 -7.11 -30.31
CA HIS A 122 -46.06 -6.74 -31.70
C HIS A 122 -45.83 -5.26 -32.01
N SER A 123 -45.17 -4.52 -31.14
CA SER A 123 -44.77 -3.14 -31.39
C SER A 123 -43.57 -3.09 -32.35
N LYS A 124 -43.65 -2.27 -33.42
CA LYS A 124 -42.54 -2.00 -34.34
C LYS A 124 -41.26 -1.59 -33.58
N ARG A 125 -41.43 -0.87 -32.47
CA ARG A 125 -40.31 -0.43 -31.63
C ARG A 125 -39.67 -1.62 -30.89
N THR A 126 -40.46 -2.56 -30.39
CA THR A 126 -39.97 -3.79 -29.75
C THR A 126 -39.18 -4.63 -30.73
N GLU A 127 -39.71 -4.82 -31.94
CA GLU A 127 -39.06 -5.60 -32.99
C GLU A 127 -37.74 -4.95 -33.45
N ALA A 128 -37.70 -3.62 -33.62
CA ALA A 128 -36.49 -2.91 -33.98
C ALA A 128 -35.40 -3.06 -32.89
N MET A 129 -35.77 -2.98 -31.58
CA MET A 129 -34.85 -3.13 -30.47
C MET A 129 -34.30 -4.55 -30.40
N LEU A 130 -35.13 -5.57 -30.58
CA LEU A 130 -34.70 -6.98 -30.61
C LEU A 130 -33.70 -7.23 -31.73
N ARG A 131 -34.01 -6.74 -32.98
CA ARG A 131 -33.06 -6.86 -34.10
C ARG A 131 -31.73 -6.19 -33.81
N GLN A 132 -31.75 -5.02 -33.19
CA GLN A 132 -30.53 -4.30 -32.79
C GLN A 132 -29.75 -5.11 -31.76
N THR A 133 -30.42 -5.70 -30.76
CA THR A 133 -29.77 -6.54 -29.73
C THR A 133 -29.13 -7.77 -30.36
N TYR A 134 -29.84 -8.45 -31.28
CA TYR A 134 -29.27 -9.62 -31.94
C TYR A 134 -28.03 -9.26 -32.79
N ALA A 135 -28.06 -8.12 -33.48
CA ALA A 135 -26.89 -7.64 -34.22
C ALA A 135 -25.69 -7.35 -33.28
N SER A 136 -25.94 -6.67 -32.16
CA SER A 136 -24.88 -6.39 -31.19
C SER A 136 -24.32 -7.66 -30.52
N VAL A 137 -25.19 -8.65 -30.23
CA VAL A 137 -24.72 -9.93 -29.69
C VAL A 137 -23.92 -10.73 -30.71
N THR A 138 -24.32 -10.69 -31.97
CA THR A 138 -23.57 -11.34 -33.07
C THR A 138 -22.18 -10.72 -33.21
N GLU A 139 -22.09 -9.40 -33.23
CA GLU A 139 -20.83 -8.66 -33.27
C GLU A 139 -19.93 -8.97 -32.05
N TYR A 140 -20.52 -9.01 -30.87
CA TYR A 140 -19.80 -9.41 -29.64
C TYR A 140 -19.30 -10.84 -29.74
N ALA A 141 -20.12 -11.79 -30.22
CA ALA A 141 -19.75 -13.20 -30.33
C ALA A 141 -18.62 -13.42 -31.33
N GLU A 142 -18.62 -12.71 -32.45
CA GLU A 142 -17.55 -12.74 -33.45
C GLU A 142 -16.22 -12.20 -32.89
N LEU A 143 -16.27 -11.11 -32.11
CA LEU A 143 -15.10 -10.53 -31.51
C LEU A 143 -14.60 -11.35 -30.30
N ALA A 144 -15.45 -11.71 -29.38
CA ALA A 144 -15.03 -12.31 -28.13
C ALA A 144 -14.63 -13.80 -28.23
N GLN A 145 -15.11 -14.54 -29.25
CA GLN A 145 -14.90 -15.99 -29.47
C GLN A 145 -15.15 -16.84 -28.18
N LYS A 146 -15.93 -16.34 -27.25
CA LYS A 146 -16.13 -16.92 -25.91
C LYS A 146 -17.59 -17.31 -25.62
N LEU A 147 -18.51 -17.06 -26.57
CA LEU A 147 -19.90 -17.38 -26.36
C LEU A 147 -20.16 -18.83 -26.85
N PRO A 148 -20.64 -19.74 -25.98
CA PRO A 148 -21.02 -21.09 -26.41
C PRO A 148 -22.14 -21.06 -27.44
N ASP A 149 -22.10 -21.95 -28.44
CA ASP A 149 -23.06 -21.99 -29.52
C ASP A 149 -24.51 -22.19 -29.06
N ASP A 150 -24.72 -22.94 -28.02
CA ASP A 150 -26.01 -23.17 -27.40
C ASP A 150 -26.58 -21.91 -26.76
N VAL A 151 -25.75 -21.09 -26.09
CA VAL A 151 -26.14 -19.81 -25.51
C VAL A 151 -26.46 -18.81 -26.59
N TYR A 152 -25.63 -18.76 -27.64
CA TYR A 152 -25.87 -17.87 -28.81
C TYR A 152 -27.20 -18.21 -29.51
N ALA A 153 -27.47 -19.49 -29.74
CA ALA A 153 -28.73 -19.93 -30.33
C ALA A 153 -29.96 -19.62 -29.45
N ALA A 154 -29.80 -19.76 -28.10
CA ALA A 154 -30.85 -19.42 -27.16
C ALA A 154 -31.17 -17.92 -27.15
N ILE A 155 -30.17 -17.06 -27.22
CA ILE A 155 -30.35 -15.60 -27.35
C ILE A 155 -31.14 -15.24 -28.59
N LEU A 156 -30.79 -15.79 -29.77
CA LEU A 156 -31.44 -15.48 -31.04
C LEU A 156 -32.88 -16.00 -31.12
N SER A 157 -33.22 -17.03 -30.33
CA SER A 157 -34.58 -17.60 -30.27
C SER A 157 -35.54 -16.88 -29.32
N THR A 158 -35.03 -16.00 -28.47
CA THR A 158 -35.76 -15.33 -27.38
C THR A 158 -36.41 -14.03 -27.86
N ASN A 159 -37.75 -13.97 -27.85
CA ASN A 159 -38.53 -12.82 -28.34
C ASN A 159 -39.11 -11.90 -27.25
N ASP A 160 -38.90 -12.25 -25.95
CA ASP A 160 -39.32 -11.41 -24.82
C ASP A 160 -38.20 -10.42 -24.49
N PRO A 161 -38.40 -9.10 -24.65
CA PRO A 161 -37.33 -8.11 -24.47
C PRO A 161 -36.81 -8.03 -23.05
N GLY A 162 -37.65 -8.24 -22.06
CA GLY A 162 -37.24 -8.24 -20.66
C GLY A 162 -36.37 -9.44 -20.32
N TYR A 163 -36.88 -10.63 -20.68
CA TYR A 163 -36.14 -11.87 -20.48
C TYR A 163 -34.84 -11.91 -21.29
N LEU A 164 -34.84 -11.39 -22.51
CA LEU A 164 -33.63 -11.32 -23.34
C LEU A 164 -32.53 -10.49 -22.69
N ALA A 165 -32.87 -9.32 -22.15
CA ALA A 165 -31.88 -8.47 -21.48
C ALA A 165 -31.30 -9.17 -20.25
N ASP A 166 -32.13 -9.79 -19.45
CA ASP A 166 -31.73 -10.54 -18.26
C ASP A 166 -30.85 -11.74 -18.61
N PHE A 167 -31.24 -12.47 -19.67
CA PHE A 167 -30.51 -13.66 -20.13
C PHE A 167 -29.11 -13.30 -20.63
N ILE A 168 -29.01 -12.25 -21.44
CA ILE A 168 -27.72 -11.75 -21.92
C ILE A 168 -26.85 -11.31 -20.72
N ALA A 169 -27.41 -10.54 -19.79
CA ALA A 169 -26.68 -10.08 -18.60
C ALA A 169 -26.18 -11.24 -17.73
N GLN A 170 -26.94 -12.36 -17.64
CA GLN A 170 -26.53 -13.54 -16.91
C GLN A 170 -25.38 -14.28 -17.62
N GLN A 171 -25.44 -14.42 -18.94
CA GLN A 171 -24.50 -15.24 -19.70
C GLN A 171 -23.16 -14.54 -19.97
N LEU A 172 -23.17 -13.21 -20.11
CA LEU A 172 -21.96 -12.46 -20.36
C LEU A 172 -21.17 -12.17 -19.07
N ASN A 173 -19.85 -12.10 -19.21
CA ASN A 173 -18.96 -11.76 -18.10
C ASN A 173 -18.87 -10.23 -17.92
N LEU A 174 -19.98 -9.63 -17.50
CA LEU A 174 -20.09 -8.20 -17.24
C LEU A 174 -19.75 -7.87 -15.79
N ARG A 175 -19.40 -6.61 -15.53
CA ARG A 175 -19.24 -6.11 -14.16
C ARG A 175 -20.55 -6.24 -13.38
N TYR A 176 -20.48 -6.57 -12.10
CA TYR A 176 -21.69 -6.75 -11.28
C TYR A 176 -22.51 -5.46 -11.17
N GLN A 177 -21.90 -4.29 -11.25
CA GLN A 177 -22.59 -3.01 -11.31
C GLN A 177 -23.43 -2.87 -12.58
N ASP A 178 -22.88 -3.26 -13.72
CA ASP A 178 -23.60 -3.23 -15.01
C ASP A 178 -24.76 -4.25 -15.01
N LYS A 179 -24.56 -5.42 -14.40
CA LYS A 179 -25.63 -6.40 -14.17
C LYS A 179 -26.71 -5.85 -13.23
N GLN A 180 -26.32 -5.07 -12.23
CA GLN A 180 -27.27 -4.43 -11.33
C GLN A 180 -28.09 -3.35 -12.04
N ASP A 181 -27.48 -2.56 -12.91
CA ASP A 181 -28.19 -1.57 -13.74
C ASP A 181 -29.31 -2.22 -14.57
N ILE A 182 -29.09 -3.43 -15.08
CA ILE A 182 -30.10 -4.23 -15.78
C ILE A 182 -31.17 -4.74 -14.83
N LEU A 183 -30.81 -5.16 -13.64
CA LEU A 183 -31.74 -5.64 -12.64
C LEU A 183 -32.64 -4.51 -12.11
N ASP A 184 -32.09 -3.30 -11.95
CA ASP A 184 -32.77 -2.11 -11.43
C ASP A 184 -33.79 -1.52 -12.42
N GLU A 185 -33.60 -1.69 -13.73
CA GLU A 185 -34.58 -1.21 -14.71
C GLU A 185 -35.78 -2.18 -14.82
N LEU A 186 -36.90 -1.75 -14.32
CA LEU A 186 -38.12 -2.59 -14.20
C LEU A 186 -38.89 -2.73 -15.54
N ARG A 187 -38.72 -1.77 -16.45
CA ARG A 187 -39.44 -1.75 -17.69
C ARG A 187 -38.70 -2.53 -18.79
N PRO A 188 -39.32 -3.52 -19.43
CA PRO A 188 -38.64 -4.42 -20.36
C PRO A 188 -37.90 -3.74 -21.54
N LEU A 189 -38.49 -2.74 -22.20
CA LEU A 189 -37.84 -2.07 -23.33
C LEU A 189 -36.67 -1.17 -22.93
N PRO A 190 -36.79 -0.28 -21.91
CA PRO A 190 -35.64 0.45 -21.36
C PRO A 190 -34.52 -0.47 -20.87
N ARG A 191 -34.84 -1.60 -20.26
CA ARG A 191 -33.88 -2.61 -19.83
C ARG A 191 -33.09 -3.17 -21.02
N LEU A 192 -33.75 -3.55 -22.08
CA LEU A 192 -33.12 -4.03 -23.30
C LEU A 192 -32.28 -2.92 -23.99
N GLN A 193 -32.73 -1.66 -23.91
CA GLN A 193 -31.96 -0.52 -24.40
C GLN A 193 -30.67 -0.35 -23.57
N ARG A 194 -30.78 -0.44 -22.26
CA ARG A 194 -29.61 -0.38 -21.34
C ARG A 194 -28.62 -1.52 -21.63
N MET A 195 -29.13 -2.72 -21.87
CA MET A 195 -28.29 -3.87 -22.26
C MET A 195 -27.54 -3.59 -23.58
N ASN A 196 -28.18 -2.98 -24.55
CA ASN A 196 -27.50 -2.60 -25.80
C ASN A 196 -26.40 -1.55 -25.62
N GLU A 197 -26.58 -0.60 -24.70
CA GLU A 197 -25.55 0.37 -24.33
C GLU A 197 -24.33 -0.32 -23.70
N ILE A 198 -24.58 -1.27 -22.81
CA ILE A 198 -23.52 -2.07 -22.18
C ILE A 198 -22.81 -2.93 -23.23
N LEU A 199 -23.54 -3.62 -24.10
CA LEU A 199 -22.96 -4.44 -25.18
C LEU A 199 -22.05 -3.61 -26.09
N ARG A 200 -22.49 -2.42 -26.52
CA ARG A 200 -21.64 -1.55 -27.35
C ARG A 200 -20.33 -1.19 -26.68
N ARG A 201 -20.38 -0.84 -25.39
CA ARG A 201 -19.17 -0.54 -24.64
C ARG A 201 -18.24 -1.77 -24.54
N GLU A 202 -18.81 -2.94 -24.29
CA GLU A 202 -18.03 -4.19 -24.22
C GLU A 202 -17.43 -4.57 -25.59
N ILE A 203 -18.16 -4.35 -26.70
CA ILE A 203 -17.64 -4.53 -28.06
C ILE A 203 -16.44 -3.62 -28.31
N GLU A 204 -16.53 -2.33 -27.95
CA GLU A 204 -15.44 -1.38 -28.12
C GLU A 204 -14.20 -1.79 -27.30
N VAL A 205 -14.39 -2.20 -26.05
CA VAL A 205 -13.30 -2.67 -25.18
C VAL A 205 -12.65 -3.94 -25.74
N THR A 206 -13.46 -4.93 -26.12
CA THR A 206 -12.98 -6.20 -26.69
C THR A 206 -12.25 -5.99 -28.03
N ALA A 207 -12.73 -5.07 -28.86
CA ALA A 207 -12.06 -4.71 -30.12
C ALA A 207 -10.68 -4.07 -29.84
N MET A 208 -10.57 -3.19 -28.82
CA MET A 208 -9.29 -2.61 -28.41
C MET A 208 -8.34 -3.68 -27.84
N GLU A 209 -8.84 -4.62 -27.04
CA GLU A 209 -8.04 -5.74 -26.53
C GLU A 209 -7.48 -6.58 -27.68
N GLN A 210 -8.28 -6.91 -28.68
CA GLN A 210 -7.83 -7.66 -29.84
C GLN A 210 -6.81 -6.89 -30.69
N ASP A 211 -6.99 -5.57 -30.86
CA ASP A 211 -6.02 -4.74 -31.59
C ASP A 211 -4.66 -4.72 -30.85
N ILE A 212 -4.68 -4.60 -29.52
CA ILE A 212 -3.47 -4.71 -28.70
C ILE A 212 -2.85 -6.09 -28.84
N GLU A 213 -3.64 -7.16 -28.73
CA GLU A 213 -3.15 -8.54 -28.85
C GLU A 213 -2.59 -8.83 -30.24
N SER A 214 -3.26 -8.33 -31.29
CA SER A 214 -2.79 -8.45 -32.68
C SER A 214 -1.47 -7.71 -32.91
N LYS A 215 -1.31 -6.53 -32.32
CA LYS A 215 -0.05 -5.74 -32.36
C LYS A 215 1.08 -6.45 -31.61
N VAL A 216 0.77 -7.04 -30.44
CA VAL A 216 1.73 -7.87 -29.70
C VAL A 216 2.10 -9.11 -30.52
N ARG A 217 1.10 -9.83 -31.05
CA ARG A 217 1.31 -11.04 -31.87
C ARG A 217 2.07 -10.73 -33.14
N SER A 218 1.81 -9.59 -33.79
CA SER A 218 2.55 -9.15 -35.00
C SER A 218 3.99 -8.76 -34.68
N ARG A 219 4.25 -8.17 -33.48
CA ARG A 219 5.62 -7.90 -33.00
C ARG A 219 6.37 -9.19 -32.69
N VAL A 220 5.72 -10.11 -31.99
CA VAL A 220 6.27 -11.44 -31.71
C VAL A 220 6.47 -12.21 -33.01
N GLY A 221 5.52 -12.17 -33.96
CA GLY A 221 5.64 -12.81 -35.28
C GLY A 221 6.73 -12.18 -36.17
N LYS A 222 7.02 -10.87 -36.04
CA LYS A 222 8.19 -10.25 -36.70
C LYS A 222 9.49 -10.74 -36.08
N ILE A 223 9.55 -10.82 -34.76
CA ILE A 223 10.73 -11.36 -34.06
C ILE A 223 10.94 -12.83 -34.41
N GLN A 224 9.86 -13.62 -34.46
CA GLN A 224 9.92 -15.02 -34.92
C GLN A 224 10.29 -15.13 -36.40
N LYS A 225 9.77 -14.27 -37.27
CA LYS A 225 10.13 -14.24 -38.68
C LYS A 225 11.59 -13.85 -38.92
N ASP A 226 12.08 -12.84 -38.18
CA ASP A 226 13.48 -12.47 -38.18
C ASP A 226 14.39 -13.59 -37.64
N PHE A 227 13.89 -14.29 -36.61
CA PHE A 227 14.57 -15.48 -36.07
C PHE A 227 14.60 -16.61 -37.08
N VAL A 228 13.46 -16.96 -37.70
CA VAL A 228 13.35 -18.01 -38.74
C VAL A 228 14.16 -17.65 -39.99
N LEU A 229 14.17 -16.38 -40.41
CA LEU A 229 14.98 -15.92 -41.52
C LEU A 229 16.48 -16.00 -41.19
N ARG A 230 16.88 -15.66 -39.99
CA ARG A 230 18.26 -15.83 -39.51
C ARG A 230 18.64 -17.33 -39.45
N GLU A 231 17.71 -18.15 -39.02
CA GLU A 231 17.87 -19.59 -38.96
C GLU A 231 17.91 -20.22 -40.37
N GLN A 232 17.09 -19.76 -41.30
CA GLN A 232 17.17 -20.18 -42.72
C GLN A 232 18.47 -19.70 -43.37
N ILE A 233 18.98 -18.53 -43.05
CA ILE A 233 20.30 -18.09 -43.52
C ILE A 233 21.37 -18.98 -42.92
N LYS A 234 21.25 -19.42 -41.66
CA LYS A 234 22.19 -20.33 -40.99
C LYS A 234 22.12 -21.74 -41.59
N VAL A 235 20.93 -22.23 -41.91
CA VAL A 235 20.73 -23.53 -42.61
C VAL A 235 21.33 -23.50 -44.02
N LEU A 236 21.13 -22.40 -44.76
CA LEU A 236 21.77 -22.20 -46.08
C LEU A 236 23.28 -22.05 -46.00
N GLN A 237 23.79 -21.44 -44.91
CA GLN A 237 25.23 -21.36 -44.63
C GLN A 237 25.80 -22.76 -44.29
N ASN A 238 25.05 -23.62 -43.57
CA ASN A 238 25.41 -24.98 -43.28
C ASN A 238 25.38 -25.91 -44.53
N GLU A 239 24.40 -25.66 -45.46
CA GLU A 239 24.39 -26.38 -46.75
C GLU A 239 25.56 -25.97 -47.68
N ILE A 240 26.19 -24.85 -47.42
CA ILE A 240 27.39 -24.38 -48.16
C ILE A 240 28.68 -24.92 -47.52
N GLY A 241 28.59 -25.68 -46.42
CA GLY A 241 29.74 -26.49 -45.91
C GLY A 241 30.59 -25.78 -44.86
N GLU A 242 30.04 -24.75 -44.15
CA GLU A 242 30.70 -24.19 -42.96
C GLU A 242 30.06 -24.77 -41.70
N GLY A 243 30.80 -25.65 -41.00
CA GLY A 243 30.41 -26.47 -39.85
C GLY A 243 30.08 -25.66 -38.58
N GLY A 244 28.93 -25.00 -38.50
CA GLY A 244 28.55 -24.19 -37.35
C GLY A 244 27.97 -24.94 -36.13
N GLU A 245 27.50 -26.19 -36.32
CA GLU A 245 26.91 -26.96 -35.19
C GLU A 245 27.99 -27.66 -34.35
N ASP A 246 28.97 -28.21 -34.99
CA ASP A 246 30.10 -28.84 -34.29
C ASP A 246 30.94 -27.75 -33.55
N GLU A 247 31.04 -26.55 -34.11
CA GLU A 247 31.68 -25.40 -33.46
C GLU A 247 30.89 -24.93 -32.21
N GLU A 248 29.55 -24.84 -32.25
CA GLU A 248 28.74 -24.49 -31.10
C GLU A 248 28.90 -25.52 -29.96
N LEU A 249 28.83 -26.79 -30.29
CA LEU A 249 28.98 -27.88 -29.33
C LEU A 249 30.39 -27.91 -28.72
N ASP A 250 31.40 -27.66 -29.53
CA ASP A 250 32.79 -27.59 -29.07
C ASP A 250 33.04 -26.35 -28.23
N GLU A 251 32.38 -25.21 -28.54
CA GLU A 251 32.40 -24.02 -27.69
C GLU A 251 31.79 -24.29 -26.31
N TYR A 252 30.66 -25.01 -26.21
CA TYR A 252 30.11 -25.42 -24.91
C TYR A 252 31.05 -26.34 -24.17
N ARG A 253 31.65 -27.32 -24.83
CA ARG A 253 32.63 -28.25 -24.23
C ARG A 253 33.84 -27.49 -23.68
N GLU A 254 34.35 -26.54 -24.45
CA GLU A 254 35.48 -25.71 -24.04
C GLU A 254 35.11 -24.80 -22.84
N LYS A 255 33.98 -24.11 -22.89
CA LYS A 255 33.48 -23.28 -21.77
C LYS A 255 33.28 -24.11 -20.50
N ILE A 256 32.65 -25.27 -20.58
CA ILE A 256 32.45 -26.17 -19.46
C ILE A 256 33.80 -26.67 -18.89
N SER A 257 34.77 -26.98 -19.73
CA SER A 257 36.08 -27.44 -19.28
C SER A 257 36.85 -26.39 -18.53
N LYS A 258 36.78 -25.11 -19.00
CA LYS A 258 37.42 -23.94 -18.39
C LYS A 258 36.71 -23.41 -17.13
N ALA A 259 35.42 -23.69 -17.01
CA ALA A 259 34.65 -23.23 -15.86
C ALA A 259 35.12 -23.86 -14.55
N HIS A 260 35.16 -23.08 -13.47
CA HIS A 260 35.51 -23.55 -12.13
C HIS A 260 34.33 -24.29 -11.48
N LEU A 261 33.97 -25.42 -12.07
CA LEU A 261 32.89 -26.30 -11.62
C LEU A 261 33.45 -27.61 -11.03
N SER A 262 32.69 -28.25 -10.16
CA SER A 262 33.06 -29.60 -9.69
C SER A 262 33.01 -30.60 -10.84
N GLU A 263 33.84 -31.64 -10.78
CA GLU A 263 33.89 -32.67 -11.83
C GLU A 263 32.55 -33.38 -12.05
N GLU A 264 31.74 -33.48 -11.01
CA GLU A 264 30.38 -34.01 -11.10
C GLU A 264 29.45 -33.12 -11.94
N VAL A 265 29.51 -31.83 -11.74
CA VAL A 265 28.71 -30.82 -12.48
C VAL A 265 29.20 -30.75 -13.93
N LYS A 266 30.53 -30.71 -14.16
CA LYS A 266 31.07 -30.75 -15.53
C LYS A 266 30.58 -31.96 -16.30
N ARG A 267 30.62 -33.16 -15.68
CA ARG A 267 30.13 -34.40 -16.28
C ARG A 267 28.61 -34.33 -16.58
N LYS A 268 27.82 -33.70 -15.72
CA LYS A 268 26.38 -33.50 -15.96
C LYS A 268 26.15 -32.59 -17.16
N LEU A 269 26.82 -31.44 -17.21
CA LEU A 269 26.68 -30.49 -18.32
C LEU A 269 27.16 -31.07 -19.66
N LEU A 270 28.31 -31.79 -19.67
CA LEU A 270 28.80 -32.45 -20.88
C LEU A 270 27.81 -33.51 -21.40
N LYS A 271 27.13 -34.25 -20.52
CA LYS A 271 26.04 -35.15 -20.92
C LYS A 271 24.85 -34.41 -21.52
N ASP A 272 24.55 -33.20 -21.04
CA ASP A 272 23.48 -32.40 -21.60
C ASP A 272 23.90 -31.80 -22.96
N VAL A 273 25.18 -31.47 -23.18
CA VAL A 273 25.73 -31.13 -24.51
C VAL A 273 25.63 -32.34 -25.45
N ASP A 274 25.97 -33.55 -24.98
CA ASP A 274 25.84 -34.78 -25.79
C ASP A 274 24.37 -35.12 -26.12
N LYS A 275 23.42 -34.72 -25.28
CA LYS A 275 21.99 -34.83 -25.59
C LYS A 275 21.60 -33.80 -26.65
N LEU A 276 22.09 -32.56 -26.55
CA LEU A 276 21.85 -31.51 -27.53
C LEU A 276 22.34 -31.94 -28.91
N ALA A 277 23.53 -32.55 -28.99
CA ALA A 277 24.10 -33.11 -30.23
C ALA A 277 23.21 -34.18 -30.89
N LYS A 278 22.35 -34.85 -30.11
CA LYS A 278 21.46 -35.93 -30.62
C LYS A 278 20.06 -35.42 -30.98
N GLN A 279 19.74 -34.19 -30.64
CA GLN A 279 18.43 -33.63 -30.96
C GLN A 279 18.39 -33.04 -32.37
N PRO A 280 17.28 -33.18 -33.08
CA PRO A 280 17.13 -32.53 -34.39
C PRO A 280 17.24 -31.00 -34.23
N PHE A 281 17.97 -30.39 -35.16
CA PHE A 281 18.11 -28.95 -35.20
C PHE A 281 16.72 -28.25 -35.28
N GLY A 282 16.52 -27.20 -34.47
CA GLY A 282 15.27 -26.45 -34.44
C GLY A 282 14.13 -27.13 -33.66
N SER A 283 14.37 -28.27 -32.99
CA SER A 283 13.38 -28.86 -32.11
C SER A 283 13.17 -28.00 -30.86
N ALA A 284 11.95 -28.02 -30.30
CA ALA A 284 11.64 -27.31 -29.07
C ALA A 284 12.54 -27.79 -27.91
N GLU A 285 12.88 -29.09 -27.89
CA GLU A 285 13.76 -29.68 -26.88
C GLU A 285 15.19 -29.18 -27.00
N ALA A 286 15.72 -29.06 -28.26
CA ALA A 286 17.04 -28.49 -28.49
C ALA A 286 17.11 -27.00 -28.04
N SER A 287 16.06 -26.21 -28.29
CA SER A 287 15.98 -24.84 -27.85
C SER A 287 15.97 -24.71 -26.32
N VAL A 288 15.25 -25.61 -25.64
CA VAL A 288 15.23 -25.64 -24.14
C VAL A 288 16.60 -26.00 -23.60
N LEU A 289 17.29 -26.99 -24.20
CA LEU A 289 18.64 -27.40 -23.79
C LEU A 289 19.69 -26.30 -24.05
N ARG A 290 19.60 -25.60 -25.20
CA ARG A 290 20.48 -24.44 -25.49
C ARG A 290 20.30 -23.34 -24.44
N ASN A 291 19.06 -22.87 -24.22
CA ASN A 291 18.78 -21.84 -23.22
C ASN A 291 19.27 -22.24 -21.83
N TYR A 292 19.15 -23.53 -21.48
CA TYR A 292 19.67 -24.03 -20.21
C TYR A 292 21.22 -24.00 -20.16
N LEU A 293 21.89 -24.47 -21.19
CA LEU A 293 23.36 -24.45 -21.26
C LEU A 293 23.88 -23.01 -21.28
N ASP A 294 23.26 -22.13 -22.05
CA ASP A 294 23.58 -20.68 -22.07
C ASP A 294 23.46 -20.07 -20.67
N THR A 295 22.36 -20.30 -19.99
CA THR A 295 22.17 -19.81 -18.62
C THR A 295 23.23 -20.36 -17.66
N CYS A 296 23.57 -21.65 -17.79
CA CYS A 296 24.64 -22.25 -17.00
C CYS A 296 26.00 -21.64 -17.28
N MET A 297 26.28 -21.26 -18.54
CA MET A 297 27.57 -20.68 -18.96
C MET A 297 27.64 -19.16 -18.71
N GLU A 298 26.51 -18.48 -18.61
CA GLU A 298 26.45 -17.08 -18.19
C GLU A 298 26.78 -16.86 -16.71
N MET A 299 26.70 -17.92 -15.91
CA MET A 299 27.08 -17.84 -14.51
C MET A 299 28.60 -17.63 -14.38
N PRO A 300 29.03 -16.70 -13.50
CA PRO A 300 30.45 -16.35 -13.35
C PRO A 300 31.20 -17.35 -12.44
N TRP A 301 31.23 -18.61 -12.84
CA TRP A 301 31.83 -19.70 -12.06
C TRP A 301 33.29 -19.44 -11.73
N GLY A 302 33.57 -19.27 -10.42
CA GLY A 302 34.93 -19.01 -9.92
C GLY A 302 35.42 -17.58 -10.06
N GLU A 303 34.64 -16.72 -10.69
CA GLU A 303 34.97 -15.29 -10.79
C GLU A 303 34.60 -14.55 -9.51
N GLU A 304 35.59 -14.08 -8.76
CA GLU A 304 35.40 -13.35 -7.51
C GLU A 304 36.08 -11.98 -7.56
N THR A 305 35.44 -11.00 -6.96
CA THR A 305 36.05 -9.69 -6.74
C THR A 305 36.96 -9.74 -5.51
N LYS A 306 38.17 -9.14 -5.60
CA LYS A 306 39.03 -8.99 -4.42
C LYS A 306 38.36 -8.06 -3.43
N GLU A 307 37.92 -8.63 -2.32
CA GLU A 307 37.31 -7.89 -1.22
C GLU A 307 38.32 -6.94 -0.55
N ARG A 308 37.89 -5.75 -0.26
CA ARG A 308 38.66 -4.78 0.52
C ARG A 308 37.91 -4.55 1.84
N ALA A 309 38.29 -5.24 2.89
CA ALA A 309 37.75 -5.04 4.21
C ALA A 309 38.68 -4.08 5.00
N SER A 310 38.62 -2.77 4.67
CA SER A 310 39.36 -1.74 5.40
C SER A 310 38.36 -0.78 6.05
N VAL A 311 38.34 -0.76 7.38
CA VAL A 311 37.44 0.09 8.17
C VAL A 311 37.65 1.57 7.87
N ASP A 312 38.92 2.02 7.73
CA ASP A 312 39.23 3.43 7.42
C ASP A 312 38.78 3.84 6.03
N ALA A 313 38.96 2.96 5.04
CA ALA A 313 38.50 3.22 3.68
C ALA A 313 36.96 3.25 3.63
N ALA A 314 36.30 2.33 4.33
CA ALA A 314 34.85 2.28 4.43
C ALA A 314 34.27 3.53 5.12
N ARG A 315 34.86 3.98 6.22
CA ARG A 315 34.49 5.21 6.90
C ARG A 315 34.52 6.41 5.95
N LYS A 316 35.61 6.58 5.20
CA LYS A 316 35.75 7.68 4.24
C LYS A 316 34.68 7.62 3.16
N ILE A 317 34.33 6.46 2.67
CA ILE A 317 33.29 6.28 1.62
C ILE A 317 31.91 6.60 2.20
N LEU A 318 31.59 6.05 3.38
CA LEU A 318 30.31 6.28 4.04
C LEU A 318 30.12 7.77 4.41
N ASP A 319 31.16 8.43 4.90
CA ASP A 319 31.11 9.85 5.26
C ASP A 319 31.01 10.76 4.02
N ARG A 320 31.65 10.37 2.92
CA ARG A 320 31.52 11.07 1.64
C ARG A 320 30.12 10.92 1.04
N ASP A 321 29.57 9.71 1.04
CA ASP A 321 28.35 9.38 0.32
C ASP A 321 27.06 9.66 1.16
N HIS A 322 27.17 9.76 2.49
CA HIS A 322 26.04 9.98 3.40
C HIS A 322 26.36 11.01 4.48
N TYR A 323 25.45 11.96 4.65
CA TYR A 323 25.51 12.91 5.75
C TYR A 323 24.80 12.37 6.99
N GLY A 324 25.32 12.65 8.19
CA GLY A 324 24.74 12.18 9.44
C GLY A 324 24.84 10.66 9.62
N LEU A 325 23.82 10.07 10.23
CA LEU A 325 23.64 8.61 10.44
C LEU A 325 24.81 7.93 11.18
N GLN A 326 25.42 8.61 12.18
CA GLN A 326 26.64 8.14 12.84
C GLN A 326 26.49 6.73 13.42
N LYS A 327 25.42 6.46 14.20
CA LYS A 327 25.14 5.15 14.80
C LYS A 327 25.03 4.04 13.71
N VAL A 328 24.36 4.34 12.60
CA VAL A 328 24.21 3.42 11.46
C VAL A 328 25.56 3.12 10.81
N LYS A 329 26.37 4.15 10.58
CA LYS A 329 27.72 4.02 10.02
C LYS A 329 28.61 3.20 10.95
N GLU A 330 28.58 3.46 12.26
CA GLU A 330 29.34 2.71 13.26
C GLU A 330 29.01 1.24 13.24
N ARG A 331 27.73 0.88 13.23
CA ARG A 331 27.29 -0.52 13.12
C ARG A 331 27.78 -1.19 11.83
N ILE A 332 27.72 -0.46 10.70
CA ILE A 332 28.24 -0.97 9.42
C ILE A 332 29.77 -1.13 9.50
N LEU A 333 30.48 -0.22 10.15
CA LEU A 333 31.93 -0.31 10.31
C LEU A 333 32.32 -1.45 11.25
N GLU A 334 31.57 -1.71 12.31
CA GLU A 334 31.72 -2.89 13.18
C GLU A 334 31.61 -4.18 12.36
N PHE A 335 30.58 -4.27 11.52
CA PHE A 335 30.38 -5.41 10.61
C PHE A 335 31.58 -5.60 9.65
N ILE A 336 32.10 -4.52 9.05
CA ILE A 336 33.27 -4.58 8.17
C ILE A 336 34.51 -4.96 8.97
N ALA A 337 34.66 -4.50 10.23
CA ALA A 337 35.78 -4.84 11.09
C ALA A 337 35.81 -6.33 11.43
N VAL A 338 34.67 -6.93 11.74
CA VAL A 338 34.55 -8.37 11.97
C VAL A 338 35.02 -9.15 10.72
N ARG A 339 34.60 -8.73 9.53
CA ARG A 339 35.06 -9.37 8.28
C ARG A 339 36.53 -9.13 7.98
N GLN A 340 37.07 -8.00 8.38
CA GLN A 340 38.51 -7.72 8.26
C GLN A 340 39.33 -8.69 9.12
N LEU A 341 38.85 -8.99 10.32
CA LEU A 341 39.52 -9.90 11.27
C LEU A 341 39.27 -11.36 10.91
N ASN A 342 38.07 -11.69 10.45
CA ASN A 342 37.68 -13.04 10.04
C ASN A 342 37.03 -13.06 8.65
N PRO A 343 37.81 -13.11 7.57
CA PRO A 343 37.29 -13.15 6.20
C PRO A 343 36.38 -14.36 5.91
N LYS A 344 36.44 -15.40 6.74
CA LYS A 344 35.62 -16.60 6.63
C LYS A 344 34.37 -16.54 7.51
N ALA A 345 34.10 -15.41 8.17
CA ALA A 345 32.85 -15.26 8.94
C ALA A 345 31.66 -15.47 8.02
N LYS A 346 30.80 -16.42 8.38
CA LYS A 346 29.60 -16.78 7.61
C LYS A 346 28.37 -16.14 8.22
N GLY A 347 27.38 -15.87 7.40
CA GLY A 347 25.99 -15.78 7.81
C GLY A 347 25.51 -14.47 8.44
N GLN A 348 26.29 -13.40 8.42
CA GLN A 348 25.76 -12.10 8.87
C GLN A 348 24.95 -11.42 7.76
N ILE A 349 23.68 -11.22 8.01
CA ILE A 349 22.74 -10.58 7.10
C ILE A 349 22.33 -9.26 7.74
N LEU A 350 22.60 -8.15 7.07
CA LEU A 350 22.18 -6.84 7.55
C LEU A 350 20.79 -6.51 7.02
N CYS A 351 19.91 -6.06 7.89
CA CYS A 351 18.60 -5.54 7.53
C CYS A 351 18.50 -4.05 7.90
N LEU A 352 18.41 -3.19 6.88
CA LEU A 352 18.27 -1.76 7.05
C LEU A 352 16.79 -1.41 7.11
N VAL A 353 16.31 -1.01 8.27
CA VAL A 353 14.89 -0.73 8.53
C VAL A 353 14.68 0.76 8.78
N GLY A 354 13.60 1.32 8.28
CA GLY A 354 13.26 2.72 8.52
C GLY A 354 12.31 3.28 7.47
N PRO A 355 11.85 4.50 7.64
CA PRO A 355 10.85 5.09 6.76
C PRO A 355 11.32 5.21 5.31
N PRO A 356 10.40 5.37 4.36
CA PRO A 356 10.76 5.52 2.95
C PRO A 356 11.59 6.80 2.71
N GLY A 357 12.60 6.69 1.84
CA GLY A 357 13.40 7.84 1.42
C GLY A 357 14.56 8.23 2.34
N VAL A 358 14.86 7.47 3.40
CA VAL A 358 16.01 7.72 4.28
C VAL A 358 17.36 7.19 3.74
N GLY A 359 17.35 6.59 2.55
CA GLY A 359 18.59 6.20 1.88
C GLY A 359 19.05 4.77 2.13
N LYS A 360 18.19 3.86 2.61
CA LYS A 360 18.50 2.44 2.87
C LYS A 360 19.29 1.78 1.73
N THR A 361 18.72 1.78 0.54
CA THR A 361 19.36 1.20 -0.65
C THR A 361 20.66 1.91 -1.03
N SER A 362 20.74 3.24 -0.84
CA SER A 362 21.96 4.02 -1.09
C SER A 362 23.09 3.62 -0.16
N ILE A 363 22.78 3.40 1.13
CA ILE A 363 23.75 2.91 2.14
C ILE A 363 24.28 1.54 1.72
N ALA A 364 23.40 0.61 1.33
CA ALA A 364 23.79 -0.72 0.87
C ALA A 364 24.76 -0.65 -0.33
N LEU A 365 24.51 0.26 -1.28
CA LEU A 365 25.40 0.50 -2.41
C LEU A 365 26.76 1.07 -1.98
N SER A 366 26.79 1.94 -0.97
CA SER A 366 28.04 2.49 -0.45
C SER A 366 28.85 1.46 0.33
N VAL A 367 28.19 0.55 1.03
CA VAL A 367 28.85 -0.62 1.66
C VAL A 367 29.52 -1.49 0.60
N ALA A 368 28.84 -1.78 -0.51
CA ALA A 368 29.44 -2.54 -1.59
C ALA A 368 30.66 -1.87 -2.20
N LYS A 369 30.60 -0.55 -2.44
CA LYS A 369 31.77 0.23 -2.89
C LYS A 369 32.91 0.18 -1.88
N ALA A 370 32.59 0.30 -0.58
CA ALA A 370 33.58 0.25 0.48
C ALA A 370 34.31 -1.09 0.54
N MET A 371 33.59 -2.17 0.32
CA MET A 371 34.13 -3.54 0.31
C MET A 371 34.68 -3.97 -1.06
N ASN A 372 34.58 -3.13 -2.09
CA ASN A 372 34.96 -3.45 -3.47
C ASN A 372 34.23 -4.68 -4.01
N ARG A 373 32.97 -4.86 -3.67
CA ARG A 373 32.11 -5.93 -4.19
C ARG A 373 31.24 -5.44 -5.32
N LYS A 374 31.01 -6.29 -6.32
CA LYS A 374 29.99 -6.05 -7.32
C LYS A 374 28.61 -6.10 -6.66
N VAL A 375 27.67 -5.34 -7.20
CA VAL A 375 26.32 -5.24 -6.63
C VAL A 375 25.30 -5.81 -7.58
N ALA A 376 24.39 -6.60 -7.06
CA ALA A 376 23.13 -6.88 -7.71
C ALA A 376 21.98 -6.47 -6.79
N ARG A 377 20.92 -5.94 -7.37
CA ARG A 377 19.74 -5.48 -6.67
C ARG A 377 18.53 -6.29 -7.10
N LEU A 378 17.81 -6.80 -6.12
CA LEU A 378 16.59 -7.57 -6.27
C LEU A 378 15.48 -6.96 -5.44
N SER A 379 14.38 -6.58 -6.08
CA SER A 379 13.16 -6.16 -5.35
C SER A 379 12.32 -7.38 -5.01
N LEU A 380 12.00 -7.51 -3.73
CA LEU A 380 11.10 -8.55 -3.22
C LEU A 380 9.66 -8.06 -3.06
N GLY A 381 9.43 -6.74 -3.27
CA GLY A 381 8.11 -6.17 -3.23
C GLY A 381 7.19 -6.76 -4.31
N GLY A 382 6.08 -7.37 -3.87
CA GLY A 382 5.12 -8.00 -4.76
C GLY A 382 5.43 -9.45 -5.16
N VAL A 383 6.53 -10.03 -4.70
CA VAL A 383 6.84 -11.45 -4.85
C VAL A 383 5.86 -12.27 -4.01
N ARG A 384 5.24 -13.27 -4.60
CA ARG A 384 4.24 -14.14 -3.96
C ARG A 384 4.50 -15.63 -4.20
N ASP A 385 5.27 -15.95 -5.23
CA ASP A 385 5.57 -17.33 -5.62
C ASP A 385 7.02 -17.69 -5.24
N GLU A 386 7.22 -18.84 -4.65
CA GLU A 386 8.53 -19.42 -4.37
C GLU A 386 9.37 -19.55 -5.65
N ALA A 387 8.74 -19.82 -6.79
CA ALA A 387 9.40 -19.95 -8.07
C ALA A 387 10.09 -18.65 -8.54
N ASP A 388 9.65 -17.48 -8.08
CA ASP A 388 10.38 -16.22 -8.33
C ASP A 388 11.79 -16.25 -7.73
N ILE A 389 12.00 -16.94 -6.60
CA ILE A 389 13.29 -17.02 -5.90
C ILE A 389 14.10 -18.21 -6.37
N ARG A 390 13.47 -19.38 -6.46
CA ARG A 390 14.11 -20.67 -6.78
C ARG A 390 14.06 -21.07 -8.26
N GLY A 391 13.36 -20.31 -9.11
CA GLY A 391 13.19 -20.64 -10.52
C GLY A 391 12.14 -21.73 -10.79
N HIS A 392 11.83 -21.92 -12.05
CA HIS A 392 10.92 -22.95 -12.54
C HIS A 392 11.68 -24.16 -13.01
N ARG A 393 11.09 -25.34 -12.91
CA ARG A 393 11.73 -26.57 -13.43
C ARG A 393 11.96 -26.43 -14.93
N LYS A 394 13.19 -26.70 -15.39
CA LYS A 394 13.64 -26.55 -16.79
C LYS A 394 12.84 -27.34 -17.83
N THR A 395 12.02 -28.29 -17.41
CA THR A 395 11.15 -29.09 -18.30
C THR A 395 9.96 -28.34 -18.84
N TYR A 396 9.61 -27.17 -18.29
CA TYR A 396 8.49 -26.38 -18.78
C TYR A 396 8.95 -25.39 -19.86
N ILE A 397 8.14 -25.23 -20.89
CA ILE A 397 8.38 -24.22 -21.93
C ILE A 397 8.24 -22.84 -21.29
N GLY A 398 9.27 -22.01 -21.41
CA GLY A 398 9.31 -20.69 -20.77
C GLY A 398 9.82 -20.69 -19.32
N ALA A 399 10.37 -21.82 -18.85
CA ALA A 399 11.05 -21.87 -17.56
C ALA A 399 12.23 -20.90 -17.52
N MET A 400 12.42 -20.26 -16.37
CA MET A 400 13.50 -19.30 -16.12
C MET A 400 14.17 -19.60 -14.78
N PRO A 401 15.47 -19.25 -14.63
CA PRO A 401 16.15 -19.34 -13.34
C PRO A 401 15.50 -18.39 -12.33
N GLY A 402 15.71 -18.68 -11.06
CA GLY A 402 15.26 -17.81 -9.99
C GLY A 402 16.01 -16.47 -10.00
N ARG A 403 15.36 -15.44 -9.47
CA ARG A 403 15.91 -14.07 -9.45
C ARG A 403 17.24 -13.96 -8.71
N ILE A 404 17.54 -14.86 -7.77
CA ILE A 404 18.84 -14.91 -7.07
C ILE A 404 19.93 -15.27 -8.05
N ILE A 405 19.73 -16.33 -8.83
CA ILE A 405 20.68 -16.80 -9.84
C ILE A 405 20.86 -15.76 -10.94
N GLU A 406 19.78 -15.19 -11.43
CA GLU A 406 19.81 -14.12 -12.42
C GLU A 406 20.61 -12.90 -11.90
N ALA A 407 20.42 -12.51 -10.63
CA ALA A 407 21.15 -11.43 -10.02
C ALA A 407 22.66 -11.69 -9.92
N ILE A 408 23.06 -12.94 -9.60
CA ILE A 408 24.47 -13.35 -9.57
C ILE A 408 25.06 -13.33 -10.98
N SER A 409 24.38 -13.93 -11.96
CA SER A 409 24.81 -13.92 -13.36
C SER A 409 25.04 -12.47 -13.85
N ARG A 410 24.06 -11.59 -13.69
CA ARG A 410 24.18 -10.18 -14.06
C ARG A 410 25.28 -9.42 -13.33
N SER A 411 25.61 -9.80 -12.10
CA SER A 411 26.68 -9.19 -11.35
C SER A 411 28.07 -9.53 -11.91
N GLY A 412 28.18 -10.66 -12.58
CA GLY A 412 29.43 -11.20 -13.11
C GLY A 412 30.45 -11.52 -12.01
N SER A 413 29.99 -11.96 -10.83
CA SER A 413 30.84 -12.38 -9.72
C SER A 413 30.11 -13.36 -8.81
N MET A 414 30.83 -14.36 -8.27
CA MET A 414 30.26 -15.33 -7.32
C MET A 414 30.20 -14.81 -5.88
N ASN A 415 30.85 -13.68 -5.59
CA ASN A 415 30.83 -13.04 -4.28
C ASN A 415 30.22 -11.61 -4.30
N PRO A 416 29.09 -11.39 -4.98
CA PRO A 416 28.50 -10.06 -5.03
C PRO A 416 27.94 -9.64 -3.67
N LEU A 417 27.58 -8.37 -3.54
CA LEU A 417 26.64 -7.90 -2.55
C LEU A 417 25.24 -7.89 -3.18
N LEU A 418 24.33 -8.71 -2.68
CA LEU A 418 22.94 -8.73 -3.09
C LEU A 418 22.12 -7.83 -2.17
N VAL A 419 21.49 -6.82 -2.76
CA VAL A 419 20.54 -5.94 -2.06
C VAL A 419 19.14 -6.50 -2.30
N LEU A 420 18.53 -7.04 -1.26
CA LEU A 420 17.15 -7.52 -1.26
C LEU A 420 16.24 -6.40 -0.75
N ASP A 421 15.61 -5.71 -1.67
CA ASP A 421 14.86 -4.49 -1.40
C ASP A 421 13.39 -4.81 -1.10
N GLU A 422 12.79 -4.10 -0.13
CA GLU A 422 11.37 -4.19 0.25
C GLU A 422 10.93 -5.59 0.71
N VAL A 423 11.70 -6.22 1.62
CA VAL A 423 11.38 -7.55 2.16
C VAL A 423 10.06 -7.56 2.95
N ASP A 424 9.69 -6.43 3.54
CA ASP A 424 8.42 -6.20 4.24
C ASP A 424 7.17 -6.26 3.35
N LYS A 425 7.36 -6.19 2.03
CA LYS A 425 6.27 -6.22 1.04
C LYS A 425 6.13 -7.56 0.31
N MET A 426 6.81 -8.61 0.78
CA MET A 426 6.56 -9.95 0.31
C MET A 426 5.18 -10.42 0.78
N GLY A 427 4.44 -11.06 -0.14
CA GLY A 427 3.16 -11.68 0.17
C GLY A 427 3.28 -13.20 0.16
N SER A 428 2.40 -13.90 0.87
CA SER A 428 2.15 -15.32 0.68
C SER A 428 0.74 -15.47 0.10
N ASP A 429 0.61 -16.18 -1.00
CA ASP A 429 -0.67 -16.68 -1.46
C ASP A 429 -0.64 -18.22 -1.39
N GLY A 430 -1.81 -18.87 -1.48
CA GLY A 430 -1.89 -20.33 -1.31
C GLY A 430 -1.10 -21.18 -2.34
N ARG A 431 -0.24 -20.57 -3.15
CA ARG A 431 0.56 -21.23 -4.19
C ARG A 431 2.06 -21.38 -3.83
N GLY A 432 2.53 -20.69 -2.80
CA GLY A 432 3.93 -20.80 -2.38
C GLY A 432 4.27 -19.86 -1.22
N ASP A 433 5.40 -20.11 -0.57
CA ASP A 433 5.94 -19.30 0.51
C ASP A 433 7.33 -18.78 0.13
N PRO A 434 7.43 -17.57 -0.45
CA PRO A 434 8.72 -16.96 -0.78
C PRO A 434 9.64 -16.77 0.44
N ALA A 435 9.06 -16.62 1.64
CA ALA A 435 9.83 -16.46 2.85
C ALA A 435 10.60 -17.75 3.20
N SER A 436 9.98 -18.92 3.00
CA SER A 436 10.65 -20.22 3.15
C SER A 436 11.77 -20.41 2.14
N ALA A 437 11.60 -19.97 0.89
CA ALA A 437 12.66 -20.01 -0.10
C ALA A 437 13.85 -19.11 0.29
N LEU A 438 13.56 -17.91 0.82
CA LEU A 438 14.61 -17.02 1.32
C LEU A 438 15.33 -17.58 2.54
N LEU A 439 14.65 -18.30 3.43
CA LEU A 439 15.30 -18.93 4.57
C LEU A 439 16.43 -19.88 4.14
N GLU A 440 16.24 -20.65 3.06
CA GLU A 440 17.30 -21.51 2.52
C GLU A 440 18.46 -20.70 1.91
N VAL A 441 18.14 -19.63 1.17
CA VAL A 441 19.17 -18.75 0.58
C VAL A 441 20.01 -18.08 1.65
N LEU A 442 19.40 -17.71 2.77
CA LEU A 442 20.04 -16.96 3.85
C LEU A 442 20.66 -17.83 4.93
N ASP A 443 20.33 -19.11 4.97
CA ASP A 443 20.89 -20.04 5.95
C ASP A 443 22.35 -20.36 5.64
N SER A 444 23.26 -19.84 6.45
CA SER A 444 24.71 -20.04 6.30
C SER A 444 25.17 -21.51 6.40
N GLU A 445 24.33 -22.39 6.95
CA GLU A 445 24.63 -23.83 7.05
C GLU A 445 24.20 -24.60 5.79
N GLN A 446 23.27 -24.06 5.00
CA GLN A 446 22.70 -24.74 3.83
C GLN A 446 23.02 -24.03 2.51
N ASN A 447 23.23 -22.72 2.51
CA ASN A 447 23.37 -21.90 1.30
C ASN A 447 24.63 -22.17 0.47
N TYR A 448 25.61 -22.94 0.99
CA TYR A 448 26.76 -23.39 0.20
C TYR A 448 26.39 -24.37 -0.91
N ALA A 449 25.22 -24.96 -0.85
CA ALA A 449 24.73 -25.94 -1.82
C ALA A 449 23.30 -25.58 -2.31
N PHE A 450 23.00 -24.27 -2.41
CA PHE A 450 21.71 -23.79 -2.89
C PHE A 450 21.41 -24.37 -4.29
N ARG A 451 20.18 -24.87 -4.48
CA ARG A 451 19.74 -25.44 -5.75
C ARG A 451 18.54 -24.66 -6.30
N ASP A 452 18.81 -23.97 -7.37
CA ASP A 452 17.77 -23.42 -8.21
C ASP A 452 17.09 -24.52 -9.03
N HIS A 453 15.78 -24.48 -9.16
CA HIS A 453 15.01 -25.50 -9.87
C HIS A 453 15.26 -25.53 -11.38
N TYR A 454 15.69 -24.40 -11.96
CA TYR A 454 16.08 -24.33 -13.37
C TYR A 454 17.48 -24.87 -13.60
N LEU A 455 18.45 -24.38 -12.85
CA LEU A 455 19.84 -24.82 -13.00
C LEU A 455 20.06 -26.27 -12.55
N GLU A 456 19.41 -26.70 -11.46
CA GLU A 456 19.62 -28.00 -10.82
C GLU A 456 21.10 -28.32 -10.49
N ILE A 457 21.95 -27.30 -10.48
CA ILE A 457 23.37 -27.32 -10.12
C ILE A 457 23.50 -26.67 -8.75
N PRO A 458 24.25 -27.24 -7.80
CA PRO A 458 24.49 -26.56 -6.53
C PRO A 458 25.34 -25.30 -6.76
N VAL A 459 24.86 -24.19 -6.24
CA VAL A 459 25.50 -22.87 -6.28
C VAL A 459 25.90 -22.48 -4.87
N ASP A 460 27.17 -22.13 -4.68
CA ASP A 460 27.68 -21.70 -3.37
C ASP A 460 27.35 -20.21 -3.13
N LEU A 461 26.34 -19.96 -2.29
CA LEU A 461 25.95 -18.62 -1.88
C LEU A 461 26.63 -18.18 -0.57
N SER A 462 27.47 -19.00 0.05
CA SER A 462 28.12 -18.70 1.33
C SER A 462 29.06 -17.47 1.26
N ARG A 463 29.53 -17.13 0.06
CA ARG A 463 30.37 -15.96 -0.20
C ARG A 463 29.61 -14.72 -0.62
N VAL A 464 28.32 -14.86 -0.91
CA VAL A 464 27.42 -13.74 -1.21
C VAL A 464 27.16 -12.98 0.08
N MET A 465 27.19 -11.67 0.00
CA MET A 465 26.79 -10.79 1.09
C MET A 465 25.36 -10.31 0.84
N PHE A 466 24.51 -10.47 1.84
CA PHE A 466 23.11 -10.04 1.76
C PHE A 466 22.90 -8.76 2.59
N ILE A 467 22.32 -7.75 1.97
CA ILE A 467 21.76 -6.59 2.68
C ILE A 467 20.29 -6.48 2.30
N MET A 468 19.44 -6.49 3.30
CA MET A 468 18.01 -6.35 3.15
C MET A 468 17.56 -4.94 3.46
N THR A 469 16.46 -4.51 2.87
CA THR A 469 15.79 -3.27 3.24
C THR A 469 14.33 -3.52 3.54
N ALA A 470 13.82 -2.85 4.57
CA ALA A 470 12.42 -2.88 4.96
C ALA A 470 11.96 -1.49 5.43
N ASN A 471 10.67 -1.20 5.34
CA ASN A 471 10.12 0.00 5.96
C ASN A 471 9.66 -0.29 7.39
N THR A 472 9.07 -1.47 7.64
CA THR A 472 8.63 -1.96 8.94
C THR A 472 9.08 -3.40 9.14
N LEU A 473 9.11 -3.84 10.40
CA LEU A 473 9.41 -5.22 10.78
C LEU A 473 8.16 -6.08 10.95
N ASP A 474 6.99 -5.47 11.09
CA ASP A 474 5.76 -6.13 11.52
C ASP A 474 5.27 -7.20 10.55
N THR A 475 5.54 -7.03 9.27
CA THR A 475 5.12 -7.95 8.20
C THR A 475 6.16 -9.03 7.88
N ILE A 476 7.36 -8.93 8.45
CA ILE A 476 8.44 -9.88 8.19
C ILE A 476 8.29 -11.10 9.12
N PRO A 477 8.27 -12.33 8.58
CA PRO A 477 8.19 -13.53 9.40
C PRO A 477 9.33 -13.64 10.41
N ARG A 478 9.00 -13.99 11.65
CA ARG A 478 9.98 -14.13 12.76
C ARG A 478 11.21 -14.98 12.40
N PRO A 479 11.08 -16.14 11.72
CA PRO A 479 12.26 -16.93 11.36
C PRO A 479 13.27 -16.19 10.46
N LEU A 480 12.81 -15.23 9.66
CA LEU A 480 13.70 -14.36 8.89
C LEU A 480 14.35 -13.31 9.78
N LEU A 481 13.59 -12.69 10.68
CA LEU A 481 14.10 -11.69 11.62
C LEU A 481 15.21 -12.25 12.52
N ASP A 482 15.06 -13.48 12.99
CA ASP A 482 16.05 -14.15 13.87
C ASP A 482 17.42 -14.36 13.17
N ARG A 483 17.47 -14.28 11.84
CA ARG A 483 18.70 -14.42 11.05
C ARG A 483 19.33 -13.09 10.64
N MET A 484 18.68 -11.99 10.94
CA MET A 484 19.07 -10.67 10.48
C MET A 484 19.62 -9.82 11.62
N GLU A 485 20.69 -9.10 11.37
CA GLU A 485 21.12 -7.99 12.22
C GLU A 485 20.37 -6.73 11.78
N ILE A 486 19.47 -6.25 12.64
CA ILE A 486 18.61 -5.11 12.34
C ILE A 486 19.36 -3.82 12.63
N ILE A 487 19.42 -2.94 11.65
CA ILE A 487 19.97 -1.59 11.77
C ILE A 487 18.85 -0.60 11.44
N GLU A 488 18.35 0.07 12.46
CA GLU A 488 17.33 1.08 12.28
C GLU A 488 17.93 2.38 11.74
N ILE A 489 17.36 2.86 10.64
CA ILE A 489 17.70 4.14 10.04
C ILE A 489 16.59 5.12 10.38
N PRO A 490 16.89 6.09 11.25
CA PRO A 490 15.88 7.05 11.69
C PRO A 490 15.53 8.06 10.60
N SER A 491 14.45 8.80 10.84
CA SER A 491 14.08 9.97 10.04
C SER A 491 15.13 11.07 10.13
N TYR A 492 15.27 11.87 9.06
CA TYR A 492 16.18 13.01 9.05
C TYR A 492 15.55 14.24 9.70
N THR A 493 16.37 14.98 10.44
CA THR A 493 16.02 16.33 10.89
C THR A 493 15.98 17.29 9.70
N ASP A 494 15.30 18.42 9.86
CA ASP A 494 15.23 19.42 8.78
C ASP A 494 16.62 19.98 8.45
N GLU A 495 17.53 20.08 9.45
CA GLU A 495 18.92 20.48 9.24
C GLU A 495 19.69 19.43 8.44
N GLU A 496 19.55 18.16 8.80
CA GLU A 496 20.15 17.06 8.03
C GLU A 496 19.63 17.05 6.57
N LYS A 497 18.31 17.28 6.37
CA LYS A 497 17.74 17.39 5.01
C LYS A 497 18.33 18.53 4.21
N VAL A 498 18.59 19.69 4.84
CA VAL A 498 19.27 20.82 4.20
C VAL A 498 20.68 20.44 3.76
N GLN A 499 21.45 19.81 4.65
CA GLN A 499 22.82 19.37 4.35
C GLN A 499 22.84 18.30 3.25
N ILE A 500 21.93 17.33 3.31
CA ILE A 500 21.78 16.28 2.28
C ILE A 500 21.40 16.91 0.94
N ALA A 501 20.47 17.87 0.96
CA ALA A 501 20.06 18.59 -0.25
C ALA A 501 21.23 19.33 -0.91
N GLN A 502 22.02 20.07 -0.12
CA GLN A 502 23.16 20.85 -0.63
C GLN A 502 24.30 19.98 -1.14
N ARG A 503 24.66 18.92 -0.36
CA ARG A 503 25.86 18.11 -0.64
C ARG A 503 25.62 17.01 -1.65
N HIS A 504 24.41 16.44 -1.71
CA HIS A 504 24.13 15.25 -2.49
C HIS A 504 23.04 15.46 -3.54
N LEU A 505 21.82 15.90 -3.12
CA LEU A 505 20.69 15.91 -4.03
C LEU A 505 20.82 16.99 -5.11
N LEU A 506 21.13 18.22 -4.74
CA LEU A 506 21.22 19.33 -5.69
C LEU A 506 22.33 19.15 -6.73
N PRO A 507 23.54 18.69 -6.37
CA PRO A 507 24.58 18.36 -7.38
C PRO A 507 24.13 17.24 -8.33
N LYS A 508 23.49 16.18 -7.79
CA LYS A 508 22.95 15.06 -8.58
C LYS A 508 21.88 15.54 -9.56
N GLU A 509 20.91 16.33 -9.07
CA GLU A 509 19.81 16.85 -9.89
C GLU A 509 20.32 17.85 -10.96
N ARG A 510 21.29 18.70 -10.62
CA ARG A 510 21.94 19.57 -11.61
C ARG A 510 22.57 18.75 -12.74
N GLN A 511 23.36 17.75 -12.39
CA GLN A 511 24.01 16.88 -13.38
C GLN A 511 22.99 16.14 -14.25
N ALA A 512 21.93 15.59 -13.65
CA ALA A 512 20.88 14.89 -14.38
C ALA A 512 20.12 15.78 -15.38
N HIS A 513 20.05 17.10 -15.11
CA HIS A 513 19.35 18.07 -15.95
C HIS A 513 20.29 18.93 -16.79
N GLY A 514 21.59 18.58 -16.91
CA GLY A 514 22.57 19.31 -17.71
C GLY A 514 22.94 20.71 -17.18
N LEU A 515 22.69 20.92 -15.87
CA LEU A 515 22.97 22.22 -15.22
C LEU A 515 24.27 22.18 -14.43
N THR A 516 24.91 23.34 -14.31
CA THR A 516 26.13 23.53 -13.51
C THR A 516 25.83 24.38 -12.26
N ALA A 517 26.78 24.40 -11.31
CA ALA A 517 26.68 25.30 -10.16
C ALA A 517 26.72 26.80 -10.54
N SER A 518 27.27 27.12 -11.70
CA SER A 518 27.29 28.48 -12.23
C SER A 518 25.97 28.89 -12.90
N SER A 519 25.25 27.94 -13.51
CA SER A 519 23.98 28.21 -14.18
C SER A 519 22.77 28.21 -13.23
N LEU A 520 22.77 27.37 -12.20
CA LEU A 520 21.69 27.32 -11.20
C LEU A 520 22.25 27.42 -9.79
N ARG A 521 21.81 28.44 -9.04
CA ARG A 521 22.05 28.59 -7.61
C ARG A 521 20.74 28.46 -6.87
N VAL A 522 20.70 27.58 -5.87
CA VAL A 522 19.60 27.47 -4.93
C VAL A 522 20.15 27.86 -3.56
N ASP A 523 19.62 28.90 -2.99
CA ASP A 523 20.03 29.37 -1.67
C ASP A 523 19.49 28.44 -0.57
N GLU A 524 20.17 28.42 0.56
CA GLU A 524 19.77 27.60 1.71
C GLU A 524 18.35 27.93 2.20
N SER A 525 17.99 29.21 2.22
CA SER A 525 16.63 29.66 2.56
C SER A 525 15.56 29.04 1.65
N ALA A 526 15.85 28.88 0.36
CA ALA A 526 14.95 28.21 -0.57
C ALA A 526 14.84 26.72 -0.29
N ILE A 527 15.93 26.06 0.09
CA ILE A 527 15.90 24.63 0.48
C ILE A 527 15.08 24.46 1.76
N ARG A 528 15.28 25.30 2.76
CA ARG A 528 14.47 25.31 4.01
C ARG A 528 12.99 25.54 3.71
N ALA A 529 12.66 26.49 2.85
CA ALA A 529 11.31 26.73 2.40
C ALA A 529 10.73 25.53 1.62
N ALA A 530 11.54 24.84 0.79
CA ALA A 530 11.13 23.61 0.10
C ALA A 530 10.77 22.51 1.11
N ILE A 531 11.60 22.31 2.12
CA ILE A 531 11.37 21.30 3.18
C ILE A 531 10.08 21.65 3.96
N ALA A 532 9.95 22.87 4.44
CA ALA A 532 8.86 23.26 5.32
C ALA A 532 7.49 23.36 4.63
N LEU A 533 7.45 23.80 3.36
CA LEU A 533 6.22 24.18 2.67
C LEU A 533 5.79 23.22 1.55
N TYR A 534 6.72 22.38 1.04
CA TYR A 534 6.46 21.56 -0.15
C TYR A 534 6.73 20.07 0.06
N THR A 535 7.36 19.68 1.19
CA THR A 535 7.62 18.30 1.50
C THR A 535 7.10 17.95 2.90
N ARG A 536 6.45 16.79 3.02
CA ARG A 536 5.99 16.22 4.29
C ARG A 536 6.42 14.77 4.27
N GLU A 537 7.62 14.49 4.74
CA GLU A 537 8.24 13.16 4.68
C GLU A 537 9.34 12.99 5.72
N SER A 538 9.55 11.76 6.18
CA SER A 538 10.63 11.38 7.09
C SER A 538 11.99 11.36 6.40
N GLY A 539 12.03 11.02 5.11
CA GLY A 539 13.22 10.98 4.27
C GLY A 539 13.45 12.23 3.42
N VAL A 540 14.06 12.03 2.26
CA VAL A 540 14.41 13.11 1.30
C VAL A 540 13.94 12.84 -0.13
N ARG A 541 13.07 11.84 -0.36
CA ARG A 541 12.62 11.45 -1.71
C ARG A 541 11.71 12.50 -2.35
N SER A 542 10.82 13.11 -1.57
CA SER A 542 9.97 14.19 -2.04
C SER A 542 10.79 15.46 -2.26
N LEU A 543 11.75 15.75 -1.37
CA LEU A 543 12.70 16.86 -1.51
C LEU A 543 13.51 16.75 -2.80
N GLU A 544 14.04 15.57 -3.11
CA GLU A 544 14.72 15.29 -4.37
C GLU A 544 13.83 15.61 -5.59
N ARG A 545 12.55 15.18 -5.55
CA ARG A 545 11.59 15.51 -6.62
C ARG A 545 11.33 17.00 -6.76
N GLN A 546 11.26 17.73 -5.63
CA GLN A 546 11.08 19.20 -5.68
C GLN A 546 12.31 19.88 -6.23
N LEU A 547 13.51 19.46 -5.82
CA LEU A 547 14.77 19.97 -6.39
C LEU A 547 14.87 19.67 -7.89
N GLY A 548 14.49 18.47 -8.32
CA GLY A 548 14.41 18.13 -9.75
C GLY A 548 13.40 18.99 -10.51
N LYS A 549 12.27 19.37 -9.89
CA LYS A 549 11.31 20.31 -10.48
C LYS A 549 11.89 21.70 -10.62
N ILE A 550 12.64 22.16 -9.62
CA ILE A 550 13.39 23.44 -9.69
C ILE A 550 14.40 23.39 -10.83
N CYS A 551 15.19 22.32 -10.93
CA CYS A 551 16.18 22.14 -12.00
C CYS A 551 15.53 22.15 -13.39
N ARG A 552 14.41 21.45 -13.60
CA ARG A 552 13.70 21.45 -14.89
C ARG A 552 13.21 22.85 -15.29
N LYS A 553 12.60 23.59 -14.36
CA LYS A 553 12.14 24.95 -14.63
C LYS A 553 13.30 25.92 -14.89
N ALA A 554 14.38 25.77 -14.13
CA ALA A 554 15.58 26.54 -14.36
C ALA A 554 16.21 26.24 -15.74
N ALA A 555 16.28 24.98 -16.13
CA ALA A 555 16.74 24.57 -17.46
C ALA A 555 15.87 25.18 -18.57
N MET A 556 14.56 25.18 -18.40
CA MET A 556 13.61 25.81 -19.33
C MET A 556 13.89 27.31 -19.45
N GLN A 557 14.06 28.04 -18.32
CA GLN A 557 14.37 29.47 -18.33
C GLN A 557 15.67 29.77 -19.05
N LEU A 558 16.72 28.98 -18.78
CA LEU A 558 18.02 29.14 -19.43
C LEU A 558 17.97 28.84 -20.94
N ALA A 559 17.10 27.95 -21.38
CA ALA A 559 16.93 27.60 -22.78
C ALA A 559 16.03 28.56 -23.56
N THR A 560 15.11 29.29 -22.89
CA THR A 560 14.11 30.14 -23.53
C THR A 560 14.41 31.64 -23.37
N SER A 561 15.38 32.01 -22.56
CA SER A 561 15.76 33.41 -22.31
C SER A 561 17.29 33.59 -22.32
N ASP A 562 17.77 34.81 -22.52
CA ASP A 562 19.21 35.17 -22.52
C ASP A 562 19.84 35.16 -21.11
N VAL A 563 19.13 34.65 -20.12
CA VAL A 563 19.59 34.57 -18.73
C VAL A 563 20.67 33.51 -18.62
N LYS A 564 21.86 33.91 -18.17
CA LYS A 564 23.01 32.99 -17.97
C LYS A 564 22.98 32.25 -16.63
N ARG A 565 22.20 32.75 -15.66
CA ARG A 565 22.14 32.21 -14.30
C ARG A 565 20.79 32.39 -13.71
N VAL A 566 20.25 31.33 -13.14
CA VAL A 566 19.01 31.32 -12.35
C VAL A 566 19.37 31.21 -10.87
N THR A 567 18.77 32.06 -10.03
CA THR A 567 18.92 32.00 -8.57
C THR A 567 17.58 31.79 -7.94
N VAL A 568 17.47 30.75 -7.14
CA VAL A 568 16.25 30.39 -6.41
C VAL A 568 16.43 30.77 -4.93
N THR A 569 15.52 31.58 -4.43
CA THR A 569 15.47 32.07 -3.06
C THR A 569 14.12 31.73 -2.45
N GLU A 570 13.94 31.91 -1.14
CA GLU A 570 12.67 31.76 -0.47
C GLU A 570 11.55 32.59 -1.11
N LYS A 571 11.88 33.81 -1.59
CA LYS A 571 10.89 34.73 -2.16
C LYS A 571 10.31 34.26 -3.50
N ASN A 572 11.12 33.63 -4.33
CA ASN A 572 10.73 33.22 -5.68
C ASN A 572 10.50 31.70 -5.84
N ILE A 573 10.63 30.93 -4.76
CA ILE A 573 10.43 29.47 -4.81
C ILE A 573 9.03 29.07 -5.32
N LYS A 574 8.04 29.91 -5.06
CA LYS A 574 6.65 29.72 -5.54
C LYS A 574 6.57 29.70 -7.07
N ASP A 575 7.42 30.44 -7.76
CA ASP A 575 7.46 30.45 -9.22
C ASP A 575 7.93 29.08 -9.78
N PHE A 576 8.75 28.37 -9.02
CA PHE A 576 9.28 27.05 -9.39
C PHE A 576 8.38 25.91 -8.92
N LEU A 577 7.86 25.98 -7.73
CA LEU A 577 7.14 24.85 -7.11
C LEU A 577 5.61 24.99 -7.13
N GLY A 578 5.10 26.23 -7.31
CA GLY A 578 3.69 26.56 -7.23
C GLY A 578 3.26 26.96 -5.81
N ALA A 579 1.96 26.91 -5.53
CA ALA A 579 1.46 27.20 -4.20
C ALA A 579 1.97 26.18 -3.16
N PRO A 580 2.26 26.62 -1.92
CA PRO A 580 2.61 25.73 -0.83
C PRO A 580 1.54 24.66 -0.62
N ARG A 581 1.97 23.43 -0.34
CA ARG A 581 1.07 22.28 -0.14
C ARG A 581 0.87 21.93 1.32
N ALA A 582 1.84 22.27 2.17
CA ALA A 582 1.77 22.04 3.60
C ALA A 582 1.40 23.36 4.30
N ALA A 583 0.34 23.36 5.08
CA ALA A 583 0.13 24.39 6.07
C ALA A 583 1.20 24.21 7.16
N GLN A 584 1.83 25.29 7.61
CA GLN A 584 2.65 25.21 8.82
C GLN A 584 1.74 24.82 9.99
N GLU A 585 2.05 23.74 10.65
CA GLU A 585 1.46 23.43 11.95
C GLU A 585 1.90 24.54 12.90
N LYS A 586 0.93 25.25 13.45
CA LYS A 586 1.18 26.32 14.42
C LYS A 586 0.50 25.95 15.70
N ILE A 587 1.24 26.10 16.78
CA ILE A 587 0.64 26.09 18.12
C ILE A 587 -0.35 27.27 18.26
N PRO A 588 -1.33 27.18 19.18
CA PRO A 588 -2.24 28.29 19.48
C PRO A 588 -1.50 29.60 19.73
N GLU A 589 -2.08 30.73 19.30
CA GLU A 589 -1.45 32.05 19.47
C GLU A 589 -1.45 32.53 20.93
N LYS A 590 -2.33 31.98 21.74
CA LYS A 590 -2.52 32.34 23.16
C LYS A 590 -2.70 31.07 24.00
N ASP A 591 -2.47 31.21 25.27
CA ASP A 591 -2.82 30.16 26.26
C ASP A 591 -4.34 30.03 26.27
N LEU A 592 -4.84 28.81 26.10
CA LEU A 592 -6.25 28.48 25.96
C LEU A 592 -6.71 27.50 27.04
N VAL A 593 -7.99 27.63 27.44
CA VAL A 593 -8.61 26.65 28.33
C VAL A 593 -9.12 25.46 27.52
N GLY A 594 -8.83 24.26 28.00
CA GLY A 594 -9.29 23.04 27.34
C GLY A 594 -8.55 22.65 26.05
N VAL A 595 -7.46 23.34 25.73
CA VAL A 595 -6.67 23.08 24.52
C VAL A 595 -5.24 22.74 24.88
N VAL A 596 -4.76 21.57 24.40
CA VAL A 596 -3.43 21.03 24.71
C VAL A 596 -2.73 20.55 23.46
N ASN A 597 -1.44 20.84 23.36
CA ASN A 597 -0.59 20.27 22.32
C ASN A 597 -0.08 18.90 22.75
N GLY A 598 -0.67 17.85 22.25
CA GLY A 598 -0.10 16.51 22.28
C GLY A 598 0.95 16.33 21.20
N LEU A 599 1.70 15.23 21.25
CA LEU A 599 2.68 14.85 20.23
C LEU A 599 2.34 13.49 19.64
N ALA A 600 2.20 13.43 18.34
CA ALA A 600 2.00 12.21 17.58
C ALA A 600 3.21 11.88 16.72
N TRP A 601 3.36 10.60 16.42
CA TRP A 601 4.31 10.07 15.45
C TRP A 601 3.54 9.45 14.28
N THR A 602 3.98 9.77 13.06
CA THR A 602 3.44 9.24 11.83
C THR A 602 4.57 8.78 10.92
N GLU A 603 4.25 8.02 9.87
CA GLU A 603 5.25 7.61 8.86
C GLU A 603 5.99 8.81 8.21
N VAL A 604 5.41 9.99 8.24
CA VAL A 604 6.00 11.22 7.68
C VAL A 604 6.76 12.04 8.71
N GLY A 605 6.80 11.62 9.97
CA GLY A 605 7.53 12.27 11.07
C GLY A 605 6.65 12.62 12.26
N GLY A 606 7.17 13.44 13.18
CA GLY A 606 6.41 13.92 14.33
C GLY A 606 5.51 15.10 13.98
N GLU A 607 4.35 15.17 14.61
CA GLU A 607 3.32 16.18 14.40
C GLU A 607 2.72 16.63 15.73
N ILE A 608 2.18 17.86 15.76
CA ILE A 608 1.37 18.30 16.90
C ILE A 608 0.00 17.63 16.80
N LEU A 609 -0.40 16.99 17.87
CA LEU A 609 -1.73 16.45 18.05
C LEU A 609 -2.53 17.38 18.95
N LEU A 610 -3.28 18.29 18.37
CA LEU A 610 -4.11 19.19 19.16
C LEU A 610 -5.24 18.41 19.82
N VAL A 611 -5.44 18.63 21.12
CA VAL A 611 -6.54 18.06 21.91
C VAL A 611 -7.39 19.19 22.38
N GLU A 612 -8.65 19.23 21.98
CA GLU A 612 -9.63 20.24 22.39
C GLU A 612 -10.72 19.59 23.24
N VAL A 613 -11.02 20.19 24.37
CA VAL A 613 -12.06 19.71 25.29
C VAL A 613 -13.06 20.80 25.58
N GLY A 614 -14.32 20.52 25.29
CA GLY A 614 -15.47 21.31 25.68
C GLY A 614 -16.21 20.65 26.84
N VAL A 615 -16.57 21.47 27.84
CA VAL A 615 -17.39 21.04 29.00
C VAL A 615 -18.65 21.82 29.01
N MET A 616 -19.77 21.13 29.10
CA MET A 616 -21.13 21.72 29.10
C MET A 616 -21.94 21.15 30.24
N ASP A 617 -22.95 21.89 30.69
CA ASP A 617 -23.94 21.36 31.63
C ASP A 617 -24.74 20.24 30.94
N GLY A 618 -24.86 19.09 31.59
CA GLY A 618 -25.48 17.93 30.96
C GLY A 618 -25.78 16.79 31.89
N SER A 619 -25.69 15.55 31.38
CA SER A 619 -26.07 14.31 32.09
C SER A 619 -24.91 13.37 32.32
N GLY A 620 -23.70 13.81 32.07
CA GLY A 620 -22.47 12.98 32.17
C GLY A 620 -22.13 12.25 30.87
N LYS A 621 -22.61 12.73 29.72
CA LYS A 621 -22.26 12.16 28.43
C LYS A 621 -20.81 12.50 28.05
N VAL A 622 -20.08 11.49 27.58
CA VAL A 622 -18.75 11.68 26.99
C VAL A 622 -18.85 11.49 25.49
N GLU A 623 -18.45 12.51 24.72
CA GLU A 623 -18.44 12.49 23.27
C GLU A 623 -17.01 12.57 22.77
N LEU A 624 -16.64 11.67 21.86
CA LEU A 624 -15.31 11.57 21.28
C LEU A 624 -15.41 11.77 19.77
N THR A 625 -14.67 12.73 19.24
CA THR A 625 -14.66 13.00 17.79
C THR A 625 -13.23 13.21 17.28
N GLY A 626 -13.00 12.96 15.98
CA GLY A 626 -11.68 13.13 15.34
C GLY A 626 -11.08 11.88 14.71
N ASN A 627 -11.92 10.89 14.35
CA ASN A 627 -11.50 9.62 13.72
C ASN A 627 -10.50 8.85 14.58
N LEU A 628 -10.93 8.52 15.80
CA LEU A 628 -10.13 7.87 16.82
C LEU A 628 -10.22 6.35 16.73
N GLY A 629 -9.08 5.68 16.70
CA GLY A 629 -8.99 4.24 16.86
C GLY A 629 -9.30 3.78 18.29
N ASP A 630 -9.43 2.48 18.48
CA ASP A 630 -9.87 1.87 19.75
C ASP A 630 -8.92 2.20 20.90
N VAL A 631 -7.61 2.16 20.67
CA VAL A 631 -6.59 2.46 21.69
C VAL A 631 -6.66 3.93 22.16
N MET A 632 -6.88 4.85 21.23
CA MET A 632 -7.05 6.26 21.57
C MET A 632 -8.34 6.50 22.37
N GLN A 633 -9.45 5.84 22.02
CA GLN A 633 -10.70 5.92 22.77
C GLN A 633 -10.54 5.34 24.18
N GLU A 634 -9.79 4.25 24.32
CA GLU A 634 -9.45 3.68 25.63
C GLU A 634 -8.61 4.65 26.46
N SER A 635 -7.62 5.31 25.85
CA SER A 635 -6.81 6.35 26.48
C SER A 635 -7.65 7.51 27.00
N CYS A 636 -8.67 7.96 26.23
CA CYS A 636 -9.63 8.97 26.69
C CYS A 636 -10.40 8.52 27.94
N ARG A 637 -10.88 7.27 27.94
CA ARG A 637 -11.60 6.70 29.09
C ARG A 637 -10.72 6.55 30.32
N ALA A 638 -9.46 6.15 30.14
CA ALA A 638 -8.47 6.02 31.21
C ALA A 638 -8.17 7.40 31.83
N ALA A 639 -7.95 8.43 31.02
CA ALA A 639 -7.72 9.79 31.47
C ALA A 639 -8.91 10.33 32.31
N LEU A 640 -10.12 10.17 31.82
CA LEU A 640 -11.35 10.56 32.55
C LEU A 640 -11.50 9.81 33.86
N SER A 641 -11.23 8.51 33.88
CA SER A 641 -11.30 7.69 35.08
C SER A 641 -10.27 8.11 36.13
N CYS A 642 -9.05 8.44 35.70
CA CYS A 642 -8.00 8.97 36.55
C CYS A 642 -8.44 10.28 37.24
N LEU A 643 -8.94 11.24 36.44
CA LEU A 643 -9.43 12.51 36.97
C LEU A 643 -10.62 12.35 37.91
N ARG A 644 -11.53 11.43 37.59
CA ARG A 644 -12.70 11.15 38.43
C ARG A 644 -12.31 10.60 39.79
N GLN A 645 -11.34 9.71 39.89
CA GLN A 645 -10.85 9.18 41.17
C GLN A 645 -10.22 10.27 42.05
N ARG A 646 -9.63 11.29 41.44
CA ARG A 646 -8.85 12.33 42.11
C ARG A 646 -9.54 13.69 42.10
N ALA A 647 -10.85 13.74 41.80
CA ALA A 647 -11.59 14.97 41.62
C ALA A 647 -11.44 15.95 42.78
N GLN A 648 -11.51 15.47 44.03
CA GLN A 648 -11.38 16.32 45.24
C GLN A 648 -9.96 16.90 45.37
N GLU A 649 -8.92 16.11 45.10
CA GLU A 649 -7.51 16.56 45.15
C GLU A 649 -7.22 17.63 44.11
N LEU A 650 -7.85 17.51 42.96
CA LEU A 650 -7.67 18.38 41.79
C LEU A 650 -8.60 19.62 41.79
N GLY A 651 -9.39 19.76 42.84
CA GLY A 651 -10.33 20.91 42.95
C GLY A 651 -11.50 20.86 41.96
N ILE A 652 -11.87 19.70 41.48
CA ILE A 652 -12.98 19.48 40.55
C ILE A 652 -14.20 19.00 41.34
N ALA A 653 -15.40 19.39 40.90
CA ALA A 653 -16.64 18.91 41.49
C ALA A 653 -16.68 17.34 41.44
N PRO A 654 -16.89 16.66 42.59
CA PRO A 654 -16.81 15.19 42.61
C PRO A 654 -17.89 14.50 41.76
N ASP A 655 -18.94 15.23 41.41
CA ASP A 655 -20.08 14.76 40.61
C ASP A 655 -20.05 15.21 39.15
N PHE A 656 -18.93 15.83 38.69
CA PHE A 656 -18.80 16.35 37.33
C PHE A 656 -19.21 15.33 36.26
N TYR A 657 -18.92 14.05 36.50
CA TYR A 657 -19.27 12.95 35.59
C TYR A 657 -20.77 12.63 35.49
N LYS A 658 -21.62 13.31 36.28
CA LYS A 658 -23.08 13.22 36.24
C LYS A 658 -23.74 14.52 35.80
N THR A 659 -23.06 15.65 35.97
CA THR A 659 -23.60 16.99 35.80
C THR A 659 -23.01 17.76 34.63
N LYS A 660 -21.91 17.23 34.05
CA LYS A 660 -21.25 17.84 32.91
C LYS A 660 -21.13 16.85 31.75
N ASP A 661 -21.49 17.26 30.58
CA ASP A 661 -21.16 16.57 29.35
C ASP A 661 -19.78 17.04 28.88
N ILE A 662 -18.94 16.09 28.48
CA ILE A 662 -17.54 16.35 28.08
C ILE A 662 -17.37 15.90 26.64
N HIS A 663 -17.00 16.85 25.78
CA HIS A 663 -16.67 16.57 24.39
C HIS A 663 -15.17 16.70 24.19
N ILE A 664 -14.52 15.60 23.82
CA ILE A 664 -13.09 15.55 23.48
C ILE A 664 -12.97 15.48 21.96
N HIS A 665 -12.37 16.49 21.38
CA HIS A 665 -12.20 16.61 19.94
C HIS A 665 -10.72 16.62 19.56
N PHE A 666 -10.40 15.86 18.52
CA PHE A 666 -9.10 15.90 17.87
C PHE A 666 -9.29 16.44 16.46
N PRO A 667 -8.86 17.68 16.17
CA PRO A 667 -8.96 18.28 14.85
C PRO A 667 -8.34 17.40 13.74
N GLU A 668 -8.65 17.70 12.47
CA GLU A 668 -8.22 16.92 11.31
C GLU A 668 -8.79 15.49 11.26
N GLY A 669 -10.11 15.37 11.35
CA GLY A 669 -10.82 14.09 11.35
C GLY A 669 -10.64 13.21 10.10
N ALA A 670 -10.04 13.73 9.04
CA ALA A 670 -9.69 12.94 7.85
C ALA A 670 -8.51 11.96 8.08
N ILE A 671 -7.69 12.22 9.10
CA ILE A 671 -6.52 11.41 9.43
C ILE A 671 -6.87 10.50 10.61
N PRO A 672 -6.80 9.16 10.46
CA PRO A 672 -6.98 8.25 11.57
C PRO A 672 -5.94 8.50 12.67
N LYS A 673 -6.37 8.51 13.92
CA LYS A 673 -5.51 8.71 15.09
C LYS A 673 -5.69 7.55 16.06
N ASP A 674 -4.60 6.86 16.35
CA ASP A 674 -4.62 5.76 17.32
C ASP A 674 -3.33 5.71 18.14
N GLY A 675 -3.45 5.24 19.37
CA GLY A 675 -2.32 5.06 20.28
C GLY A 675 -2.56 5.60 21.70
N PRO A 676 -1.83 5.07 22.71
CA PRO A 676 -2.04 5.42 24.12
C PRO A 676 -1.29 6.69 24.55
N SER A 677 -0.37 7.21 23.73
CA SER A 677 0.61 8.26 24.12
C SER A 677 0.03 9.65 24.31
N ALA A 678 -1.26 9.86 24.03
CA ALA A 678 -1.96 11.13 24.25
C ALA A 678 -2.62 11.22 25.63
N GLY A 679 -2.52 10.20 26.48
CA GLY A 679 -3.24 10.11 27.74
C GLY A 679 -3.04 11.29 28.67
N ILE A 680 -1.79 11.76 28.85
CA ILE A 680 -1.51 12.94 29.69
C ILE A 680 -2.04 14.23 29.04
N ALA A 681 -2.03 14.36 27.73
CA ALA A 681 -2.55 15.53 27.02
C ALA A 681 -4.08 15.61 27.18
N ILE A 682 -4.77 14.47 27.05
CA ILE A 682 -6.21 14.36 27.26
C ILE A 682 -6.56 14.71 28.72
N ALA A 683 -5.86 14.15 29.69
CA ALA A 683 -6.11 14.43 31.10
C ALA A 683 -5.89 15.91 31.42
N THR A 684 -4.85 16.54 30.90
CA THR A 684 -4.56 17.96 31.07
C THR A 684 -5.64 18.84 30.42
N ALA A 685 -6.08 18.51 29.20
CA ALA A 685 -7.11 19.26 28.52
C ALA A 685 -8.46 19.18 29.25
N VAL A 686 -8.85 18.00 29.74
CA VAL A 686 -10.07 17.83 30.54
C VAL A 686 -9.96 18.55 31.87
N LEU A 687 -8.84 18.46 32.58
CA LEU A 687 -8.63 19.20 33.81
C LEU A 687 -8.72 20.71 33.60
N SER A 688 -8.02 21.21 32.58
CA SER A 688 -8.06 22.61 32.17
C SER A 688 -9.49 23.09 31.91
N ALA A 689 -10.27 22.33 31.14
CA ALA A 689 -11.66 22.65 30.83
C ALA A 689 -12.58 22.62 32.05
N LEU A 690 -12.38 21.72 33.00
CA LEU A 690 -13.16 21.58 34.23
C LEU A 690 -12.80 22.65 35.26
N THR A 691 -11.54 23.06 35.34
CA THR A 691 -11.06 24.07 36.30
C THR A 691 -11.09 25.51 35.77
N GLY A 692 -11.18 25.66 34.45
CA GLY A 692 -11.07 26.97 33.78
C GLY A 692 -9.65 27.54 33.75
N GLN A 693 -8.62 26.72 34.05
CA GLN A 693 -7.23 27.14 33.99
C GLN A 693 -6.70 26.97 32.57
N ALA A 694 -6.04 27.98 32.03
CA ALA A 694 -5.44 27.90 30.70
C ALA A 694 -4.21 27.00 30.70
N VAL A 695 -3.90 26.44 29.53
CA VAL A 695 -2.69 25.66 29.30
C VAL A 695 -1.66 26.52 28.57
N HIS A 696 -0.41 26.43 28.95
CA HIS A 696 0.68 27.12 28.26
C HIS A 696 0.79 26.67 26.81
N ARG A 697 0.70 27.62 25.89
CA ARG A 697 0.68 27.36 24.43
C ARG A 697 1.97 26.78 23.90
N ASP A 698 3.10 27.09 24.52
CA ASP A 698 4.44 26.67 24.14
C ASP A 698 4.88 25.36 24.81
N VAL A 699 3.97 24.73 25.53
CA VAL A 699 4.14 23.40 26.11
C VAL A 699 3.48 22.36 25.21
N ALA A 700 4.21 21.29 24.91
CA ALA A 700 3.66 20.07 24.34
C ALA A 700 3.97 18.87 25.23
N MET A 701 3.17 17.83 25.12
CA MET A 701 3.33 16.69 25.99
C MET A 701 3.02 15.36 25.31
N THR A 702 3.66 14.30 25.80
CA THR A 702 3.37 12.93 25.36
C THR A 702 3.58 11.97 26.52
N GLY A 703 2.69 11.02 26.68
CA GLY A 703 2.76 10.02 27.75
C GLY A 703 1.47 9.23 27.85
N GLU A 704 1.59 7.95 28.11
CA GLU A 704 0.45 7.11 28.46
C GLU A 704 0.10 7.32 29.92
N ILE A 705 -1.19 7.34 30.25
CA ILE A 705 -1.67 7.55 31.61
C ILE A 705 -2.28 6.27 32.18
N THR A 706 -1.97 5.96 33.43
CA THR A 706 -2.66 4.91 34.17
C THR A 706 -3.80 5.47 35.02
N LEU A 707 -4.72 4.62 35.44
CA LEU A 707 -5.84 5.00 36.33
C LEU A 707 -5.39 5.65 37.65
N ARG A 708 -4.16 5.40 38.09
CA ARG A 708 -3.56 5.96 39.31
C ARG A 708 -2.73 7.22 39.05
N GLY A 709 -2.69 7.73 37.82
CA GLY A 709 -1.96 8.93 37.46
C GLY A 709 -0.46 8.75 37.25
N ARG A 710 0.04 7.50 37.07
CA ARG A 710 1.42 7.29 36.61
C ARG A 710 1.51 7.56 35.13
N VAL A 711 2.64 8.09 34.71
CA VAL A 711 2.97 8.35 33.31
C VAL A 711 3.91 7.26 32.83
N LEU A 712 3.54 6.52 31.79
CA LEU A 712 4.27 5.41 31.21
C LEU A 712 5.01 5.82 29.94
N ALA A 713 6.07 5.05 29.63
CA ALA A 713 6.92 5.27 28.47
C ALA A 713 6.17 5.21 27.14
N ILE A 714 6.71 5.95 26.15
CA ILE A 714 6.17 6.04 24.78
C ILE A 714 7.25 5.77 23.75
N GLY A 715 6.83 5.47 22.53
CA GLY A 715 7.70 5.36 21.36
C GLY A 715 7.79 6.64 20.53
N GLY A 716 8.80 6.72 19.66
CA GLY A 716 8.96 7.78 18.67
C GLY A 716 9.28 9.17 19.25
N LEU A 717 10.01 9.22 20.39
CA LEU A 717 10.34 10.48 21.06
C LEU A 717 11.13 11.42 20.15
N ARG A 718 12.07 10.89 19.37
CA ARG A 718 12.88 11.66 18.43
C ARG A 718 12.02 12.41 17.41
N GLU A 719 11.10 11.72 16.76
CA GLU A 719 10.20 12.29 15.76
C GLU A 719 9.25 13.31 16.40
N LYS A 720 8.67 12.96 17.56
CA LYS A 720 7.75 13.83 18.31
C LYS A 720 8.40 15.15 18.68
N THR A 721 9.64 15.12 19.16
CA THR A 721 10.37 16.35 19.53
C THR A 721 10.75 17.20 18.35
N MET A 722 11.04 16.59 17.20
CA MET A 722 11.24 17.33 15.95
C MET A 722 9.96 18.02 15.48
N GLY A 723 8.79 17.34 15.61
CA GLY A 723 7.49 17.95 15.36
C GLY A 723 7.21 19.13 16.29
N ALA A 724 7.48 18.98 17.57
CA ALA A 724 7.35 20.03 18.58
C ALA A 724 8.19 21.26 18.23
N LEU A 725 9.47 21.07 17.91
CA LEU A 725 10.37 22.16 17.51
C LEU A 725 9.89 22.90 16.27
N ARG A 726 9.43 22.16 15.24
CA ARG A 726 8.89 22.78 13.99
C ARG A 726 7.65 23.62 14.24
N ALA A 727 6.80 23.19 15.15
CA ALA A 727 5.58 23.91 15.51
C ALA A 727 5.82 25.13 16.40
N GLY A 728 7.04 25.31 16.91
CA GLY A 728 7.41 26.44 17.79
C GLY A 728 7.15 26.19 19.26
N VAL A 729 7.07 24.95 19.70
CA VAL A 729 7.04 24.55 21.10
C VAL A 729 8.42 24.83 21.74
N HIS A 730 8.41 25.22 23.01
CA HIS A 730 9.63 25.44 23.79
C HIS A 730 9.84 24.38 24.86
N THR A 731 8.78 23.82 25.42
CA THR A 731 8.84 22.84 26.50
C THR A 731 8.14 21.55 26.10
N VAL A 732 8.81 20.43 26.28
CA VAL A 732 8.25 19.10 26.04
C VAL A 732 8.20 18.32 27.33
N ILE A 733 6.99 17.95 27.77
CA ILE A 733 6.77 17.07 28.91
C ILE A 733 6.74 15.62 28.41
N LEU A 734 7.55 14.77 29.03
CA LEU A 734 7.72 13.38 28.63
C LEU A 734 7.80 12.44 29.84
N PRO A 735 7.53 11.15 29.67
CA PRO A 735 7.68 10.19 30.76
C PRO A 735 9.14 10.08 31.20
N LYS A 736 9.38 9.95 32.50
CA LYS A 736 10.73 9.79 33.06
C LYS A 736 11.46 8.58 32.50
N GLU A 737 10.75 7.50 32.23
CA GLU A 737 11.32 6.30 31.64
C GLU A 737 11.94 6.55 30.24
N ASN A 738 11.51 7.60 29.53
CA ASN A 738 12.07 8.03 28.25
C ASN A 738 13.24 9.03 28.41
N GLU A 739 13.70 9.34 29.62
CA GLU A 739 14.87 10.22 29.82
C GLU A 739 16.13 9.65 29.16
N LYS A 740 16.28 8.34 29.13
CA LYS A 740 17.36 7.62 28.43
C LYS A 740 17.33 7.85 26.90
N ASP A 741 16.16 8.08 26.33
CA ASP A 741 15.98 8.27 24.90
C ASP A 741 16.36 9.71 24.46
N LEU A 742 16.57 10.62 25.41
CA LEU A 742 17.07 11.98 25.14
C LEU A 742 18.46 11.99 24.50
N ASP A 743 19.27 10.95 24.73
CA ASP A 743 20.58 10.80 24.11
C ASP A 743 20.49 10.45 22.59
N GLU A 744 19.31 10.05 22.14
CA GLU A 744 19.04 9.77 20.73
C GLU A 744 18.53 10.99 19.96
N ILE A 745 18.13 12.05 20.66
CA ILE A 745 17.64 13.29 20.08
C ILE A 745 18.82 14.08 19.50
N ASP A 746 18.58 14.70 18.33
CA ASP A 746 19.55 15.57 17.70
C ASP A 746 20.01 16.69 18.65
N PRO A 747 21.31 16.93 18.79
CA PRO A 747 21.85 17.95 19.69
C PRO A 747 21.22 19.33 19.48
N LEU A 748 20.91 19.72 18.24
CA LEU A 748 20.26 21.00 17.93
C LEU A 748 18.83 21.07 18.46
N VAL A 749 18.11 19.97 18.43
CA VAL A 749 16.74 19.87 19.00
C VAL A 749 16.83 19.91 20.50
N ARG A 750 17.82 19.21 21.09
CA ARG A 750 18.05 19.15 22.53
C ARG A 750 18.44 20.51 23.11
N GLU A 751 19.18 21.32 22.39
CA GLU A 751 19.58 22.67 22.81
C GLU A 751 18.40 23.66 22.79
N LYS A 752 17.46 23.50 21.86
CA LYS A 752 16.36 24.43 21.63
C LYS A 752 15.09 24.11 22.42
N LEU A 753 14.93 22.88 22.89
CA LEU A 753 13.77 22.44 23.66
C LEU A 753 14.15 22.20 25.12
N ARG A 754 13.28 22.67 26.02
CA ARG A 754 13.35 22.29 27.43
C ARG A 754 12.58 20.98 27.62
N PHE A 755 13.24 19.97 28.15
CA PHE A 755 12.64 18.67 28.45
C PHE A 755 12.28 18.58 29.92
N VAL A 756 11.06 18.11 30.22
CA VAL A 756 10.55 17.92 31.56
C VAL A 756 10.15 16.46 31.74
N PRO A 757 11.05 15.62 32.27
CA PRO A 757 10.71 14.23 32.59
C PRO A 757 9.78 14.16 33.81
N VAL A 758 8.65 13.44 33.67
CA VAL A 758 7.63 13.30 34.71
C VAL A 758 7.29 11.84 35.01
N GLU A 759 7.02 11.53 36.27
CA GLU A 759 6.55 10.20 36.74
C GLU A 759 5.03 10.18 36.95
N THR A 760 4.45 11.32 37.27
CA THR A 760 3.04 11.42 37.64
C THR A 760 2.34 12.54 36.86
N VAL A 761 1.06 12.40 36.70
CA VAL A 761 0.21 13.38 36.05
C VAL A 761 0.15 14.73 36.81
N ASP A 762 0.41 14.73 38.13
CA ASP A 762 0.48 15.98 38.93
C ASP A 762 1.62 16.88 38.47
N ALA A 763 2.78 16.28 38.22
CA ALA A 763 3.91 17.00 37.68
C ALA A 763 3.61 17.56 36.26
N VAL A 764 2.82 16.83 35.46
CA VAL A 764 2.32 17.34 34.18
C VAL A 764 1.45 18.57 34.37
N PHE A 765 0.48 18.49 35.27
CA PHE A 765 -0.44 19.61 35.54
C PHE A 765 0.28 20.84 36.07
N ALA A 766 1.21 20.64 36.99
CA ALA A 766 1.99 21.73 37.55
C ALA A 766 2.84 22.50 36.53
N GLU A 767 3.32 21.82 35.50
CA GLU A 767 4.15 22.41 34.45
C GLU A 767 3.30 22.95 33.28
N ALA A 768 2.15 22.34 33.00
CA ALA A 768 1.37 22.66 31.82
C ALA A 768 0.31 23.76 32.08
N LEU A 769 -0.26 23.83 33.30
CA LEU A 769 -1.33 24.77 33.61
C LEU A 769 -0.77 26.12 34.07
N VAL A 770 -1.38 27.16 33.59
CA VAL A 770 -1.08 28.53 34.03
C VAL A 770 -1.54 28.68 35.48
N LEU A 771 -0.64 28.95 36.40
CA LEU A 771 -1.00 29.22 37.78
C LEU A 771 -1.87 30.46 37.83
N PRO A 772 -3.01 30.45 38.55
CA PRO A 772 -3.84 31.63 38.65
C PRO A 772 -3.06 32.77 39.36
N GLU A 773 -2.68 33.79 38.62
CA GLU A 773 -2.36 35.09 39.22
C GLU A 773 -3.59 35.49 40.03
N LYS A 774 -3.40 35.87 41.28
CA LYS A 774 -4.46 36.32 42.18
C LYS A 774 -5.45 37.21 41.45
N CYS A 775 -6.67 36.71 41.22
CA CYS A 775 -7.69 37.29 40.36
C CYS A 775 -7.86 38.79 40.60
N THR A 776 -7.57 39.62 39.61
CA THR A 776 -8.35 40.76 39.27
C THR A 776 -9.36 40.30 38.24
N ALA A 777 -10.65 40.40 38.60
CA ALA A 777 -11.76 39.95 37.81
C ALA A 777 -11.77 40.62 36.42
N ALA A 778 -11.63 39.84 35.37
CA ALA A 778 -11.95 40.26 34.01
C ALA A 778 -12.64 39.09 33.28
N ALA A 779 -13.91 39.34 33.06
CA ALA A 779 -14.80 38.84 32.01
C ALA A 779 -14.57 37.50 31.34
N HIS A 780 -15.46 36.56 31.62
CA HIS A 780 -15.83 35.47 30.76
C HIS A 780 -16.31 36.00 29.37
N GLU A 781 -15.46 36.06 28.40
CA GLU A 781 -15.89 36.06 27.00
C GLU A 781 -15.86 34.60 26.49
N SER A 782 -17.04 34.03 26.45
CA SER A 782 -17.29 32.78 25.76
C SER A 782 -17.07 32.98 24.26
N TYR A 783 -16.07 32.34 23.70
CA TYR A 783 -15.86 32.30 22.25
C TYR A 783 -16.94 31.45 21.60
N LEU A 784 -18.00 32.12 21.12
CA LEU A 784 -18.93 31.57 20.14
C LEU A 784 -18.40 31.96 18.75
N PRO A 785 -18.22 31.01 17.82
CA PRO A 785 -17.87 31.36 16.45
C PRO A 785 -18.98 32.21 15.85
N PRO A 786 -18.70 33.18 14.99
CA PRO A 786 -19.71 34.02 14.39
C PRO A 786 -20.70 33.19 13.59
N VAL A 787 -21.95 33.24 13.99
CA VAL A 787 -23.07 32.71 13.21
C VAL A 787 -23.12 33.51 11.92
N GLN A 788 -22.89 32.87 10.80
CA GLN A 788 -23.19 33.47 9.50
C GLN A 788 -24.70 33.69 9.42
N GLU A 789 -25.09 34.93 9.48
CA GLU A 789 -26.45 35.33 9.11
C GLU A 789 -26.69 34.96 7.65
N SER A 790 -27.55 33.99 7.45
CA SER A 790 -28.09 33.65 6.14
C SER A 790 -28.94 34.85 5.65
N ALA A 791 -28.50 35.45 4.56
CA ALA A 791 -29.26 36.44 3.82
C ALA A 791 -30.57 35.84 3.29
N HIS A 792 -31.63 35.95 4.04
CA HIS A 792 -32.99 35.78 3.60
C HIS A 792 -33.76 37.07 3.91
N SER A 793 -33.64 38.06 3.04
CA SER A 793 -34.68 39.06 2.84
C SER A 793 -34.35 39.94 1.62
N ALA A 794 -34.85 39.57 0.47
CA ALA A 794 -35.14 40.47 -0.63
C ALA A 794 -35.98 39.77 -1.68
N LEU A 795 -37.23 39.54 -1.37
CA LEU A 795 -38.26 39.32 -2.40
C LEU A 795 -39.63 39.81 -1.85
N ARG A 796 -39.82 41.11 -1.88
CA ARG A 796 -41.15 41.77 -1.94
C ARG A 796 -40.94 43.26 -2.23
N ALA A 797 -41.12 43.61 -3.47
CA ALA A 797 -41.74 44.87 -3.92
C ALA A 797 -41.40 45.10 -5.39
N GLY A 798 -42.37 45.02 -6.25
CA GLY A 798 -42.22 45.31 -7.69
C GLY A 798 -43.43 44.88 -8.49
N GLU A 799 -44.62 45.10 -7.97
CA GLU A 799 -45.78 45.31 -8.84
C GLU A 799 -46.15 46.81 -8.83
N MET A 800 -46.35 47.31 -10.01
CA MET A 800 -46.98 48.55 -10.49
C MET A 800 -46.01 49.48 -11.22
N SER A 801 -45.89 49.27 -12.51
CA SER A 801 -46.37 50.09 -13.62
C SER A 801 -45.78 49.54 -14.91
#